data_201be5fe89d5681bac51f26f9010f09c
#
_entry.id   201be5fe89d5681bac51f26f9010f09c
#
_cell.length_a   1.000
_cell.length_b   1.000
_cell.length_c   1.000
_cell.angle_alpha   90.00
_cell.angle_beta   90.00
_cell.angle_gamma   90.00
#
_symmetry.space_group_name_H-M   'P 1'
#
loop_
_entity.id
_entity.type
_entity.pdbx_description
1 polymer ?
#
loop_
_entity_poly.entity_id
_entity_poly.type
_entity_poly.pdbx_seq_one_letter_code
_entity_poly.pdbx_strand_id
1 'polypeptide(L)'
;MICEALRAAEIEVWFDQSELRGGDAWDTSIRKQIKTCALFVPVISHTTHDRDEGYFRLEWKLAVDRSHLMASDRPFLLPVVIDDTRDDDERVPERFREVQWTRLPGGVTPAVFVERVRLLLSGESVQPTGTPSASSRVPAVPSTRKPVLALWRPKAALLATITVLVLALGYLVANRLVPSKRGADVGAAPTPAAQSAPASDFNPPPHSIAVLPFVNLSGDKEQEYFSDGLTEELLNSLAEINELQVAARTSSFSFKEHPDIATVAHKLNVGAVLEGSVRRSAHTVRVTAQLINAVTGFHLWSKIYDRDLGDVLKLQTEIATAVAGALKVTLLGAAKIEVGGTRNPAAFDAYLRAANVYRGALDEQSLRDSIARYSEAIQLDPDYATAYANRSIARFDLARNWATGESVRDYRESAQADARKAILLAPDLAEGHLALATLLEGTLEFSGANEEYGRALALAPGNANLLRHYGTFAVQMGQIGAGLEAAHRSVVLDPLNFLNYLSLGISEMYARQHGEALMALKEAKALAPNNLGINAWLGYTYYGSGNFQRARLACESGDKSNRPTCLAMVYNKLDRQPEAESLLTKFQANRGDTSAVFYAMIYAQWGKTTRALDWLETAMRHRDPYLEKLKINANFDPLRSEPRFQAIERELKFLD
;
A
#
# COMPACT_ATOMS: atom_id res chain seq x y z
N MET A 1 -0.90 -6.64 -45.12
CA MET A 1 -0.71 -5.52 -46.09
C MET A 1 0.33 -4.52 -45.61
N ILE A 2 0.12 -3.71 -44.55
CA ILE A 2 1.12 -2.70 -44.12
C ILE A 2 2.46 -3.35 -43.75
N CYS A 3 2.46 -4.37 -42.92
CA CYS A 3 3.68 -5.09 -42.51
C CYS A 3 4.40 -5.75 -43.69
N GLU A 4 3.65 -6.33 -44.63
CA GLU A 4 4.21 -6.96 -45.81
C GLU A 4 4.86 -5.94 -46.76
N ALA A 5 4.24 -4.77 -46.95
CA ALA A 5 4.79 -3.71 -47.78
C ALA A 5 6.09 -3.14 -47.20
N LEU A 6 6.14 -2.97 -45.88
CA LEU A 6 7.35 -2.50 -45.17
C LEU A 6 8.47 -3.55 -45.22
N ARG A 7 8.16 -4.84 -45.01
CA ARG A 7 9.12 -5.95 -45.11
C ARG A 7 9.63 -6.15 -46.54
N ALA A 8 8.77 -5.98 -47.54
CA ALA A 8 9.17 -6.01 -48.97
C ALA A 8 10.14 -4.88 -49.31
N ALA A 9 10.16 -3.80 -48.55
CA ALA A 9 11.08 -2.68 -48.66
C ALA A 9 12.31 -2.81 -47.72
N GLU A 10 12.59 -4.00 -47.21
CA GLU A 10 13.71 -4.31 -46.30
C GLU A 10 13.70 -3.53 -44.99
N ILE A 11 12.50 -3.09 -44.52
CA ILE A 11 12.32 -2.50 -43.22
C ILE A 11 12.00 -3.62 -42.22
N GLU A 12 12.77 -3.73 -41.16
CA GLU A 12 12.49 -4.67 -40.08
C GLU A 12 11.20 -4.29 -39.37
N VAL A 13 10.21 -5.16 -39.40
CA VAL A 13 8.89 -4.94 -38.76
C VAL A 13 8.61 -6.08 -37.80
N TRP A 14 8.46 -5.72 -36.54
CA TRP A 14 7.90 -6.64 -35.55
C TRP A 14 6.37 -6.47 -35.48
N PHE A 15 5.63 -7.58 -35.53
CA PHE A 15 4.18 -7.63 -35.45
C PHE A 15 3.77 -8.85 -34.62
N ASP A 16 2.99 -8.63 -33.57
CA ASP A 16 2.69 -9.61 -32.51
C ASP A 16 2.13 -10.94 -33.04
N GLN A 17 1.19 -10.88 -33.99
CA GLN A 17 0.53 -12.08 -34.55
C GLN A 17 1.47 -12.98 -35.35
N SER A 18 2.56 -12.46 -35.91
CA SER A 18 3.46 -13.20 -36.75
C SER A 18 4.76 -13.66 -36.11
N GLU A 19 5.16 -13.00 -35.01
CA GLU A 19 6.49 -13.17 -34.38
C GLU A 19 6.44 -13.93 -33.06
N LEU A 20 5.24 -14.08 -32.45
CA LEU A 20 5.07 -14.78 -31.19
C LEU A 20 4.82 -16.27 -31.42
N ARG A 21 5.71 -17.11 -30.89
CA ARG A 21 5.56 -18.56 -30.92
C ARG A 21 4.76 -19.01 -29.71
N GLY A 22 3.99 -20.10 -29.84
CA GLY A 22 3.25 -20.68 -28.72
C GLY A 22 4.21 -21.07 -27.59
N GLY A 23 4.09 -20.39 -26.44
CA GLY A 23 4.95 -20.55 -25.27
C GLY A 23 5.79 -19.32 -24.92
N ASP A 24 5.86 -18.29 -25.79
CA ASP A 24 6.53 -17.03 -25.47
C ASP A 24 5.73 -16.21 -24.46
N ALA A 25 6.42 -15.52 -23.55
CA ALA A 25 5.82 -14.58 -22.62
C ALA A 25 5.37 -13.32 -23.40
N TRP A 26 4.14 -13.29 -23.83
CA TRP A 26 3.51 -12.30 -24.69
C TRP A 26 3.81 -10.86 -24.26
N ASP A 27 3.51 -10.57 -23.02
CA ASP A 27 3.63 -9.22 -22.45
C ASP A 27 5.10 -8.75 -22.37
N THR A 28 6.02 -9.64 -22.03
CA THR A 28 7.46 -9.32 -21.94
C THR A 28 8.04 -9.04 -23.34
N SER A 29 7.66 -9.80 -24.36
CA SER A 29 8.11 -9.59 -25.73
C SER A 29 7.58 -8.28 -26.30
N ILE A 30 6.30 -7.97 -26.10
CA ILE A 30 5.66 -6.71 -26.50
C ILE A 30 6.34 -5.51 -25.83
N ARG A 31 6.51 -5.54 -24.50
CA ARG A 31 7.19 -4.48 -23.75
C ARG A 31 8.63 -4.28 -24.19
N LYS A 32 9.36 -5.35 -24.43
CA LYS A 32 10.73 -5.30 -24.93
C LYS A 32 10.77 -4.65 -26.31
N GLN A 33 9.90 -5.04 -27.23
CA GLN A 33 9.84 -4.47 -28.56
C GLN A 33 9.43 -3.00 -28.55
N ILE A 34 8.40 -2.62 -27.81
CA ILE A 34 8.02 -1.21 -27.66
C ILE A 34 9.16 -0.40 -27.03
N LYS A 35 9.93 -0.96 -26.09
CA LYS A 35 11.07 -0.30 -25.46
C LYS A 35 12.27 -0.11 -26.39
N THR A 36 12.45 -0.95 -27.39
CA THR A 36 13.63 -0.96 -28.27
C THR A 36 13.35 -0.49 -29.70
N CYS A 37 12.10 -0.53 -30.20
CA CYS A 37 11.79 -0.14 -31.57
C CYS A 37 12.15 1.32 -31.87
N ALA A 38 12.59 1.59 -33.11
CA ALA A 38 12.93 2.94 -33.54
C ALA A 38 11.68 3.79 -33.84
N LEU A 39 10.60 3.16 -34.31
CA LEU A 39 9.34 3.80 -34.66
C LEU A 39 8.18 2.92 -34.23
N PHE A 40 7.14 3.50 -33.64
CA PHE A 40 5.89 2.83 -33.27
C PHE A 40 4.76 3.29 -34.20
N VAL A 41 4.09 2.33 -34.84
CA VAL A 41 3.02 2.60 -35.83
C VAL A 41 1.70 2.03 -35.29
N PRO A 42 0.93 2.79 -34.50
CA PRO A 42 -0.41 2.36 -34.10
C PRO A 42 -1.37 2.35 -35.27
N VAL A 43 -2.07 1.24 -35.49
CA VAL A 43 -3.12 1.12 -36.49
C VAL A 43 -4.46 1.43 -35.83
N ILE A 44 -5.11 2.49 -36.31
CA ILE A 44 -6.38 2.99 -35.79
C ILE A 44 -7.51 2.64 -36.75
N SER A 45 -8.61 2.10 -36.23
CA SER A 45 -9.81 1.76 -36.99
C SER A 45 -11.04 1.73 -36.08
N HIS A 46 -12.25 1.76 -36.66
CA HIS A 46 -13.49 1.55 -35.89
C HIS A 46 -13.46 0.29 -35.05
N THR A 47 -12.87 -0.81 -35.53
CA THR A 47 -12.75 -2.05 -34.79
C THR A 47 -11.85 -1.91 -33.54
N THR A 48 -10.78 -1.12 -33.61
CA THR A 48 -9.95 -0.80 -32.42
C THR A 48 -10.61 0.23 -31.53
N HIS A 49 -11.46 1.09 -32.08
CA HIS A 49 -12.20 2.12 -31.40
C HIS A 49 -13.35 1.54 -30.57
N ASP A 50 -14.16 0.62 -31.15
CA ASP A 50 -15.34 0.05 -30.49
C ASP A 50 -14.99 -0.96 -29.37
N ARG A 51 -13.74 -1.34 -29.22
CA ARG A 51 -13.27 -2.21 -28.15
C ARG A 51 -12.83 -1.35 -26.95
N ASP A 52 -13.61 -1.37 -25.88
CA ASP A 52 -13.24 -0.71 -24.62
C ASP A 52 -12.04 -1.36 -23.96
N GLU A 53 -11.75 -2.64 -24.23
CA GLU A 53 -10.65 -3.41 -23.67
C GLU A 53 -9.89 -4.20 -24.76
N GLY A 54 -8.56 -4.29 -24.60
CA GLY A 54 -7.70 -5.08 -25.49
C GLY A 54 -6.21 -4.78 -25.29
N TYR A 55 -5.35 -5.75 -25.65
CA TYR A 55 -3.89 -5.62 -25.53
C TYR A 55 -3.33 -4.41 -26.31
N PHE A 56 -3.94 -4.01 -27.41
CA PHE A 56 -3.53 -2.83 -28.18
C PHE A 56 -3.60 -1.53 -27.36
N ARG A 57 -4.52 -1.42 -26.37
CA ARG A 57 -4.58 -0.25 -25.48
C ARG A 57 -3.39 -0.20 -24.53
N LEU A 58 -2.90 -1.35 -24.07
CA LEU A 58 -1.67 -1.45 -23.29
C LEU A 58 -0.46 -1.07 -24.16
N GLU A 59 -0.38 -1.55 -25.38
CA GLU A 59 0.67 -1.19 -26.34
C GLU A 59 0.67 0.31 -26.64
N TRP A 60 -0.50 0.90 -26.85
CA TRP A 60 -0.65 2.33 -27.06
C TRP A 60 -0.21 3.13 -25.83
N LYS A 61 -0.59 2.70 -24.62
CA LYS A 61 -0.14 3.33 -23.37
C LYS A 61 1.38 3.26 -23.23
N LEU A 62 1.99 2.10 -23.43
CA LEU A 62 3.44 1.92 -23.34
C LEU A 62 4.20 2.78 -24.36
N ALA A 63 3.66 2.91 -25.58
CA ALA A 63 4.25 3.76 -26.61
C ALA A 63 4.13 5.26 -26.26
N VAL A 64 3.00 5.68 -25.70
CA VAL A 64 2.81 7.05 -25.18
C VAL A 64 3.79 7.33 -24.04
N ASP A 65 3.86 6.46 -23.05
CA ASP A 65 4.77 6.61 -21.90
C ASP A 65 6.23 6.73 -22.36
N ARG A 66 6.64 5.89 -23.31
CA ARG A 66 7.99 5.99 -23.89
C ARG A 66 8.21 7.29 -24.67
N SER A 67 7.22 7.76 -25.41
CA SER A 67 7.32 9.00 -26.20
C SER A 67 7.58 10.23 -25.32
N HIS A 68 7.08 10.23 -24.08
CA HIS A 68 7.35 11.30 -23.10
C HIS A 68 8.79 11.30 -22.57
N LEU A 69 9.48 10.16 -22.65
CA LEU A 69 10.88 10.00 -22.21
C LEU A 69 11.88 10.28 -23.34
N MET A 70 11.41 10.49 -24.58
CA MET A 70 12.27 10.75 -25.73
C MET A 70 12.41 12.25 -26.00
N ALA A 71 13.53 12.63 -26.62
CA ALA A 71 13.72 14.02 -27.06
C ALA A 71 12.66 14.41 -28.10
N SER A 72 12.14 15.62 -28.01
CA SER A 72 11.01 16.11 -28.82
C SER A 72 11.31 16.24 -30.32
N ASP A 73 12.56 16.22 -30.72
CA ASP A 73 13.04 16.26 -32.10
C ASP A 73 13.13 14.87 -32.76
N ARG A 74 12.92 13.79 -32.01
CA ARG A 74 13.01 12.41 -32.50
C ARG A 74 11.63 11.83 -32.80
N PRO A 75 11.28 11.60 -34.10
CA PRO A 75 9.99 11.00 -34.44
C PRO A 75 9.93 9.55 -33.93
N PHE A 76 8.91 9.25 -33.10
CA PHE A 76 8.71 7.92 -32.55
C PHE A 76 7.31 7.36 -32.83
N LEU A 77 6.29 8.21 -32.91
CA LEU A 77 4.91 7.83 -33.13
C LEU A 77 4.48 8.17 -34.56
N LEU A 78 3.96 7.20 -35.29
CA LEU A 78 3.39 7.37 -36.63
C LEU A 78 1.99 6.74 -36.68
N PRO A 79 0.92 7.42 -36.25
CA PRO A 79 -0.43 6.89 -36.28
C PRO A 79 -0.92 6.69 -37.73
N VAL A 80 -1.48 5.52 -37.97
CA VAL A 80 -2.04 5.12 -39.25
C VAL A 80 -3.51 4.80 -39.10
N VAL A 81 -4.37 5.44 -39.92
CA VAL A 81 -5.82 5.21 -39.94
C VAL A 81 -6.19 4.46 -41.22
N ILE A 82 -6.90 3.36 -41.08
CA ILE A 82 -7.25 2.47 -42.19
C ILE A 82 -8.71 2.60 -42.64
N ASP A 83 -9.51 3.40 -41.97
CA ASP A 83 -10.92 3.70 -42.26
C ASP A 83 -11.24 5.19 -42.12
N ASP A 84 -12.49 5.56 -41.87
CA ASP A 84 -12.96 6.94 -41.73
C ASP A 84 -12.94 7.47 -40.29
N THR A 85 -12.25 6.78 -39.35
CA THR A 85 -12.05 7.28 -37.97
C THR A 85 -11.49 8.71 -37.99
N ARG A 86 -12.06 9.56 -37.16
CA ARG A 86 -11.73 11.00 -37.10
C ARG A 86 -10.47 11.26 -36.28
N ASP A 87 -9.72 12.30 -36.64
CA ASP A 87 -8.46 12.67 -35.96
C ASP A 87 -8.67 13.27 -34.55
N ASP A 88 -9.91 13.71 -34.25
CA ASP A 88 -10.33 14.29 -32.97
C ASP A 88 -11.00 13.28 -32.02
N ASP A 89 -10.94 12.00 -32.33
CA ASP A 89 -11.58 10.95 -31.54
C ASP A 89 -11.01 10.86 -30.13
N GLU A 90 -11.87 11.04 -29.11
CA GLU A 90 -11.50 11.07 -27.68
C GLU A 90 -11.00 9.72 -27.13
N ARG A 91 -11.32 8.60 -27.78
CA ARG A 91 -10.88 7.26 -27.38
C ARG A 91 -9.46 6.92 -27.83
N VAL A 92 -8.87 7.76 -28.67
CA VAL A 92 -7.46 7.67 -29.06
C VAL A 92 -6.61 8.50 -28.12
N PRO A 93 -5.45 8.00 -27.63
CA PRO A 93 -4.60 8.75 -26.71
C PRO A 93 -4.27 10.14 -27.23
N GLU A 94 -4.30 11.14 -26.34
CA GLU A 94 -4.04 12.54 -26.68
C GLU A 94 -2.70 12.72 -27.43
N ARG A 95 -1.66 12.02 -27.00
CA ARG A 95 -0.34 12.06 -27.62
C ARG A 95 -0.32 11.61 -29.08
N PHE A 96 -1.22 10.69 -29.48
CA PHE A 96 -1.36 10.32 -30.90
C PHE A 96 -2.06 11.42 -31.71
N ARG A 97 -2.96 12.19 -31.08
CA ARG A 97 -3.66 13.32 -31.71
C ARG A 97 -2.77 14.55 -31.91
N GLU A 98 -1.68 14.65 -31.15
CA GLU A 98 -0.68 15.73 -31.30
C GLU A 98 0.25 15.56 -32.50
N VAL A 99 0.29 14.38 -33.12
CA VAL A 99 1.12 14.09 -34.30
C VAL A 99 0.28 13.91 -35.53
N GLN A 100 0.86 14.17 -36.72
CA GLN A 100 0.14 14.05 -37.99
C GLN A 100 -0.20 12.59 -38.32
N TRP A 101 -1.49 12.29 -38.50
CA TRP A 101 -1.97 10.97 -38.88
C TRP A 101 -1.75 10.69 -40.36
N THR A 102 -1.48 9.43 -40.68
CA THR A 102 -1.40 8.97 -42.08
C THR A 102 -2.61 8.12 -42.39
N ARG A 103 -3.38 8.50 -43.41
CA ARG A 103 -4.57 7.76 -43.84
C ARG A 103 -4.20 6.75 -44.94
N LEU A 104 -4.47 5.48 -44.64
CA LEU A 104 -4.27 4.34 -45.56
C LEU A 104 -5.58 3.55 -45.70
N PRO A 105 -6.57 4.02 -46.51
CA PRO A 105 -7.87 3.39 -46.60
C PRO A 105 -7.76 1.91 -46.95
N GLY A 106 -8.43 1.06 -46.15
CA GLY A 106 -8.36 -0.40 -46.31
C GLY A 106 -6.98 -1.00 -46.08
N GLY A 107 -6.03 -0.25 -45.51
CA GLY A 107 -4.66 -0.71 -45.27
C GLY A 107 -3.78 -0.77 -46.51
N VAL A 108 -4.23 -0.20 -47.64
CA VAL A 108 -3.43 -0.10 -48.87
C VAL A 108 -2.23 0.80 -48.62
N THR A 109 -1.03 0.29 -48.91
CA THR A 109 0.22 0.93 -48.52
C THR A 109 0.94 1.47 -49.77
N PRO A 110 0.83 2.77 -50.10
CA PRO A 110 1.50 3.37 -51.23
C PRO A 110 3.02 3.41 -51.04
N ALA A 111 3.79 3.39 -52.13
CA ALA A 111 5.25 3.50 -52.07
C ALA A 111 5.74 4.77 -51.32
N VAL A 112 4.98 5.88 -51.40
CA VAL A 112 5.25 7.14 -50.68
C VAL A 112 5.20 6.95 -49.15
N PHE A 113 4.32 6.08 -48.62
CA PHE A 113 4.27 5.78 -47.20
C PHE A 113 5.51 4.99 -46.75
N VAL A 114 5.92 4.01 -47.55
CA VAL A 114 7.12 3.20 -47.26
C VAL A 114 8.36 4.09 -47.21
N GLU A 115 8.48 5.02 -48.18
CA GLU A 115 9.58 5.98 -48.24
C GLU A 115 9.57 6.92 -47.05
N ARG A 116 8.39 7.40 -46.63
CA ARG A 116 8.24 8.21 -45.39
C ARG A 116 8.73 7.46 -44.14
N VAL A 117 8.36 6.18 -43.98
CA VAL A 117 8.85 5.35 -42.88
C VAL A 117 10.38 5.22 -42.93
N ARG A 118 10.96 5.00 -44.09
CA ARG A 118 12.41 4.90 -44.29
C ARG A 118 13.14 6.19 -43.87
N LEU A 119 12.61 7.35 -44.29
CA LEU A 119 13.14 8.67 -43.92
C LEU A 119 13.05 8.93 -42.39
N LEU A 120 11.95 8.54 -41.75
CA LEU A 120 11.80 8.66 -40.31
C LEU A 120 12.78 7.77 -39.52
N LEU A 121 13.15 6.61 -40.09
CA LEU A 121 14.12 5.70 -39.48
C LEU A 121 15.58 6.13 -39.74
N SER A 122 15.89 6.83 -40.88
CA SER A 122 17.24 7.31 -41.19
C SER A 122 17.66 8.54 -40.39
N GLY A 123 16.70 9.27 -39.75
CA GLY A 123 16.97 10.48 -38.99
C GLY A 123 17.35 11.70 -39.85
N GLU A 124 17.19 11.65 -41.16
CA GLU A 124 17.42 12.79 -42.04
C GLU A 124 16.26 13.79 -41.98
N SER A 125 16.56 15.05 -41.68
CA SER A 125 15.58 16.13 -41.62
C SER A 125 15.13 16.53 -43.02
N VAL A 126 13.85 16.32 -43.34
CA VAL A 126 13.22 16.78 -44.59
C VAL A 126 13.02 18.29 -44.54
N GLN A 127 13.74 19.04 -45.37
CA GLN A 127 13.33 20.37 -45.75
C GLN A 127 12.17 20.35 -46.74
N PRO A 128 11.11 21.15 -46.58
CA PRO A 128 9.99 21.16 -47.49
C PRO A 128 10.32 21.89 -48.76
N THR A 129 10.39 21.14 -49.87
CA THR A 129 10.43 21.78 -51.20
C THR A 129 9.04 21.78 -51.84
N GLY A 130 8.55 23.01 -52.08
CA GLY A 130 7.72 23.34 -53.26
C GLY A 130 6.26 22.93 -53.29
N THR A 131 5.38 23.88 -53.11
CA THR A 131 4.00 23.93 -53.56
C THR A 131 3.87 23.76 -55.08
N PRO A 132 2.72 23.25 -55.61
CA PRO A 132 1.90 24.14 -56.37
C PRO A 132 0.41 24.19 -56.00
N SER A 133 -0.06 25.41 -56.16
CA SER A 133 -1.36 25.98 -56.01
C SER A 133 -2.41 25.35 -56.98
N ALA A 134 -3.62 25.14 -56.52
CA ALA A 134 -4.82 25.33 -57.37
C ALA A 134 -6.05 25.65 -56.51
N SER A 135 -6.52 26.79 -56.78
CA SER A 135 -7.67 27.57 -56.40
C SER A 135 -9.02 26.83 -56.52
N SER A 136 -9.92 27.03 -55.54
CA SER A 136 -11.32 27.26 -55.78
C SER A 136 -11.99 27.98 -54.63
N ARG A 137 -12.38 29.21 -54.87
CA ARG A 137 -13.21 30.08 -53.98
C ARG A 137 -14.69 29.72 -54.14
N VAL A 138 -15.47 29.74 -53.07
CA VAL A 138 -16.85 30.31 -53.01
C VAL A 138 -17.16 30.66 -51.56
N PRO A 139 -18.07 31.64 -51.24
CA PRO A 139 -17.74 32.78 -50.39
C PRO A 139 -18.45 32.80 -49.02
N ALA A 140 -17.96 33.67 -48.19
CA ALA A 140 -18.46 33.98 -46.84
C ALA A 140 -19.78 34.75 -46.82
N VAL A 141 -20.59 34.53 -45.81
CA VAL A 141 -21.62 35.45 -45.31
C VAL A 141 -21.37 35.73 -43.83
N PRO A 142 -21.44 36.97 -43.39
CA PRO A 142 -21.00 37.39 -42.08
C PRO A 142 -22.12 37.41 -41.04
N SER A 143 -21.81 37.09 -39.78
CA SER A 143 -22.67 37.52 -38.68
C SER A 143 -21.80 38.15 -37.58
N THR A 144 -22.17 39.37 -37.34
CA THR A 144 -21.62 40.32 -36.36
C THR A 144 -21.94 39.96 -34.95
N ARG A 145 -20.98 39.99 -34.06
CA ARG A 145 -21.12 40.52 -32.69
C ARG A 145 -19.78 40.99 -32.15
N LYS A 146 -19.79 42.23 -31.65
CA LYS A 146 -18.67 43.01 -31.17
C LYS A 146 -18.11 42.52 -29.81
N PRO A 147 -16.80 42.74 -29.55
CA PRO A 147 -16.22 42.43 -28.26
C PRO A 147 -16.34 43.61 -27.28
N VAL A 148 -16.49 43.26 -26.01
CA VAL A 148 -16.33 44.22 -24.90
C VAL A 148 -14.90 44.13 -24.41
N LEU A 149 -14.20 45.25 -24.52
CA LEU A 149 -12.84 45.46 -23.99
C LEU A 149 -12.91 45.59 -22.46
N ALA A 150 -12.13 44.82 -21.74
CA ALA A 150 -11.71 45.18 -20.39
C ALA A 150 -10.17 45.36 -20.39
N LEU A 151 -9.78 46.58 -20.19
CA LEU A 151 -8.37 47.01 -20.02
C LEU A 151 -7.83 46.48 -18.69
N TRP A 152 -6.72 45.75 -18.73
CA TRP A 152 -5.85 45.58 -17.57
C TRP A 152 -4.41 45.94 -17.94
N ARG A 153 -3.81 46.82 -17.10
CA ARG A 153 -2.53 47.47 -17.26
C ARG A 153 -1.34 46.53 -17.05
N PRO A 154 -0.25 46.64 -17.83
CA PRO A 154 0.95 45.83 -17.65
C PRO A 154 1.99 46.59 -16.81
N LYS A 155 2.08 46.32 -15.50
CA LYS A 155 3.21 46.78 -14.67
C LYS A 155 3.82 45.70 -13.76
N ALA A 156 3.26 44.50 -13.68
CA ALA A 156 3.77 43.45 -12.80
C ALA A 156 4.71 42.44 -13.50
N ALA A 157 4.71 42.36 -14.82
CA ALA A 157 5.52 41.39 -15.55
C ALA A 157 7.01 41.81 -15.71
N LEU A 158 7.30 43.09 -15.65
CA LEU A 158 8.68 43.61 -15.84
C LEU A 158 9.58 43.40 -14.61
N LEU A 159 9.02 43.38 -13.41
CA LEU A 159 9.77 43.15 -12.16
C LEU A 159 10.18 41.70 -11.95
N ALA A 160 9.36 40.76 -12.38
CA ALA A 160 9.65 39.32 -12.23
C ALA A 160 10.79 38.86 -13.15
N THR A 161 10.86 39.39 -14.37
CA THR A 161 11.94 39.05 -15.32
C THR A 161 13.29 39.61 -14.94
N ILE A 162 13.34 40.79 -14.31
CA ILE A 162 14.58 41.39 -13.84
C ILE A 162 15.16 40.62 -12.64
N THR A 163 14.32 40.11 -11.74
CA THR A 163 14.76 39.34 -10.57
C THR A 163 15.38 38.00 -10.96
N VAL A 164 14.80 37.31 -11.94
CA VAL A 164 15.34 36.03 -12.45
C VAL A 164 16.66 36.23 -13.18
N LEU A 165 16.81 37.34 -13.93
CA LEU A 165 18.06 37.66 -14.65
C LEU A 165 19.20 38.02 -13.71
N VAL A 166 18.92 38.73 -12.61
CA VAL A 166 19.91 39.09 -11.58
C VAL A 166 20.39 37.87 -10.81
N LEU A 167 19.48 36.94 -10.48
CA LEU A 167 19.83 35.67 -9.81
C LEU A 167 20.64 34.72 -10.71
N ALA A 168 20.32 34.65 -12.00
CA ALA A 168 21.08 33.88 -12.97
C ALA A 168 22.49 34.44 -13.21
N LEU A 169 22.64 35.78 -13.26
CA LEU A 169 23.92 36.44 -13.42
C LEU A 169 24.80 36.32 -12.16
N GLY A 170 24.18 36.37 -10.96
CA GLY A 170 24.85 36.12 -9.68
C GLY A 170 25.41 34.71 -9.57
N TYR A 171 24.68 33.71 -10.03
CA TYR A 171 25.11 32.30 -10.06
C TYR A 171 26.29 32.09 -11.04
N LEU A 172 26.27 32.72 -12.21
CA LEU A 172 27.35 32.63 -13.21
C LEU A 172 28.64 33.31 -12.75
N VAL A 173 28.54 34.40 -12.00
CA VAL A 173 29.71 35.09 -11.45
C VAL A 173 30.32 34.34 -10.27
N ALA A 174 29.49 33.73 -9.41
CA ALA A 174 29.98 32.93 -8.29
C ALA A 174 30.72 31.65 -8.75
N ASN A 175 30.32 31.07 -9.88
CA ASN A 175 30.96 29.87 -10.43
C ASN A 175 32.30 30.13 -11.16
N ARG A 176 32.66 31.42 -11.40
CA ARG A 176 33.94 31.79 -12.02
C ARG A 176 35.03 32.22 -11.04
N LEU A 177 34.72 32.33 -9.73
CA LEU A 177 35.65 32.83 -8.72
C LEU A 177 36.26 31.76 -7.81
N VAL A 178 36.12 30.47 -8.14
CA VAL A 178 36.82 29.39 -7.41
C VAL A 178 38.14 29.08 -8.15
N PRO A 179 39.32 29.32 -7.58
CA PRO A 179 40.59 29.02 -8.23
C PRO A 179 40.89 27.53 -8.20
N SER A 180 41.04 26.91 -9.37
CA SER A 180 41.52 25.54 -9.50
C SER A 180 43.05 25.53 -9.30
N LYS A 181 43.52 24.78 -8.33
CA LYS A 181 44.96 24.45 -8.19
C LYS A 181 45.37 23.48 -9.28
N ARG A 182 46.25 23.91 -10.15
CA ARG A 182 47.01 23.07 -11.08
C ARG A 182 48.17 22.38 -10.34
N GLY A 183 48.33 21.09 -10.58
CA GLY A 183 49.47 20.32 -10.21
C GLY A 183 49.74 19.19 -11.23
N ALA A 184 50.75 19.44 -12.07
CA ALA A 184 51.71 18.54 -12.74
C ALA A 184 51.26 17.27 -13.50
N ASP A 185 51.60 17.30 -14.76
CA ASP A 185 51.77 16.23 -15.77
C ASP A 185 52.38 14.92 -15.25
N VAL A 186 51.75 13.79 -15.66
CA VAL A 186 52.46 12.54 -16.08
C VAL A 186 51.49 11.66 -16.93
N GLY A 187 51.93 11.34 -18.17
CA GLY A 187 51.72 10.05 -18.82
C GLY A 187 50.33 9.65 -19.30
N ALA A 188 50.06 9.69 -20.58
CA ALA A 188 48.93 9.11 -21.23
C ALA A 188 48.96 7.56 -21.12
N ALA A 189 47.90 6.99 -20.54
CA ALA A 189 47.54 5.58 -20.64
C ALA A 189 46.06 5.46 -21.05
N PRO A 190 45.62 4.37 -21.74
CA PRO A 190 44.37 4.32 -22.48
C PRO A 190 43.17 4.37 -21.56
N THR A 191 42.14 5.11 -22.00
CA THR A 191 40.83 5.26 -21.37
C THR A 191 40.23 3.90 -21.06
N PRO A 192 39.92 3.60 -19.77
CA PRO A 192 39.07 2.45 -19.47
C PRO A 192 37.66 2.79 -19.88
N ALA A 193 36.98 1.87 -20.55
CA ALA A 193 35.56 1.91 -20.81
C ALA A 193 34.82 2.27 -19.51
N ALA A 194 33.81 3.13 -19.61
CA ALA A 194 32.93 3.47 -18.53
C ALA A 194 32.42 2.20 -17.86
N GLN A 195 32.96 1.90 -16.70
CA GLN A 195 32.39 0.88 -15.82
C GLN A 195 31.01 1.41 -15.40
N SER A 196 29.96 0.76 -15.92
CA SER A 196 28.63 0.82 -15.33
C SER A 196 28.82 0.60 -13.82
N ALA A 197 28.27 1.52 -13.00
CA ALA A 197 28.18 1.31 -11.56
C ALA A 197 27.67 -0.10 -11.30
N PRO A 198 28.23 -0.87 -10.36
CA PRO A 198 27.72 -2.19 -10.06
C PRO A 198 26.25 -2.02 -9.69
N ALA A 199 25.37 -2.69 -10.44
CA ALA A 199 24.01 -2.92 -9.99
C ALA A 199 24.15 -3.52 -8.59
N SER A 200 23.57 -2.89 -7.58
CA SER A 200 23.51 -3.46 -6.23
C SER A 200 22.96 -4.86 -6.40
N ASP A 201 23.75 -5.88 -6.05
CA ASP A 201 23.33 -7.27 -6.13
C ASP A 201 22.07 -7.42 -5.28
N PHE A 202 20.89 -7.42 -5.93
CA PHE A 202 19.64 -7.68 -5.26
C PHE A 202 19.65 -9.14 -4.80
N ASN A 203 19.76 -9.34 -3.50
CA ASN A 203 19.84 -10.65 -2.87
C ASN A 203 18.73 -10.78 -1.80
N PRO A 204 17.50 -11.07 -2.23
CA PRO A 204 16.38 -11.22 -1.31
C PRO A 204 16.55 -12.45 -0.42
N PRO A 205 15.90 -12.50 0.74
CA PRO A 205 15.93 -13.67 1.62
C PRO A 205 15.52 -14.95 0.86
N PRO A 206 16.18 -16.08 1.11
CA PRO A 206 15.76 -17.35 0.52
C PRO A 206 14.33 -17.68 0.94
N HIS A 207 13.57 -18.32 0.06
CA HIS A 207 12.16 -18.69 0.26
C HIS A 207 11.24 -17.52 0.62
N SER A 208 11.57 -16.29 0.17
CA SER A 208 10.69 -15.12 0.31
C SER A 208 9.78 -14.98 -0.90
N ILE A 209 8.49 -14.69 -0.66
CA ILE A 209 7.46 -14.65 -1.69
C ILE A 209 6.48 -13.49 -1.43
N ALA A 210 6.05 -12.83 -2.50
CA ALA A 210 4.87 -11.96 -2.50
C ALA A 210 3.75 -12.61 -3.31
N VAL A 211 2.52 -12.51 -2.83
CA VAL A 211 1.31 -12.96 -3.54
C VAL A 211 0.55 -11.72 -3.99
N LEU A 212 0.56 -11.45 -5.30
CA LEU A 212 -0.15 -10.30 -5.84
C LEU A 212 -1.66 -10.57 -5.92
N PRO A 213 -2.51 -9.53 -5.83
CA PRO A 213 -3.94 -9.67 -6.02
C PRO A 213 -4.26 -10.34 -7.36
N PHE A 214 -5.01 -11.43 -7.33
CA PHE A 214 -5.42 -12.13 -8.55
C PHE A 214 -6.44 -11.27 -9.32
N VAL A 215 -6.22 -11.17 -10.62
CA VAL A 215 -7.06 -10.36 -11.51
C VAL A 215 -8.44 -10.99 -11.64
N ASN A 216 -9.49 -10.20 -11.40
CA ASN A 216 -10.85 -10.65 -11.68
C ASN A 216 -11.14 -10.63 -13.18
N LEU A 217 -11.29 -11.80 -13.80
CA LEU A 217 -11.66 -11.99 -15.21
C LEU A 217 -13.12 -12.46 -15.37
N SER A 218 -13.97 -12.30 -14.35
CA SER A 218 -15.38 -12.74 -14.37
C SER A 218 -16.29 -11.83 -15.20
N GLY A 219 -15.82 -10.64 -15.62
CA GLY A 219 -16.65 -9.66 -16.35
C GLY A 219 -17.59 -8.84 -15.46
N ASP A 220 -17.61 -9.10 -14.15
CA ASP A 220 -18.42 -8.42 -13.16
C ASP A 220 -17.50 -7.86 -12.06
N LYS A 221 -17.44 -6.53 -11.95
CA LYS A 221 -16.65 -5.83 -10.95
C LYS A 221 -17.11 -6.11 -9.52
N GLU A 222 -18.38 -6.41 -9.32
CA GLU A 222 -18.89 -6.74 -8.00
C GLU A 222 -18.33 -8.06 -7.45
N GLN A 223 -17.69 -8.88 -8.29
CA GLN A 223 -17.01 -10.10 -7.87
C GLN A 223 -15.52 -9.92 -7.54
N GLU A 224 -15.02 -8.70 -7.51
CA GLU A 224 -13.63 -8.41 -7.15
C GLU A 224 -13.29 -8.86 -5.73
N TYR A 225 -14.25 -8.74 -4.78
CA TYR A 225 -14.09 -9.25 -3.43
C TYR A 225 -13.74 -10.74 -3.37
N PHE A 226 -14.22 -11.53 -4.35
CA PHE A 226 -13.95 -12.96 -4.40
C PHE A 226 -12.50 -13.24 -4.84
N SER A 227 -12.00 -12.54 -5.86
CA SER A 227 -10.61 -12.67 -6.30
C SER A 227 -9.64 -12.18 -5.22
N ASP A 228 -9.93 -11.04 -4.61
CA ASP A 228 -9.16 -10.47 -3.51
C ASP A 228 -9.16 -11.41 -2.29
N GLY A 229 -10.33 -11.94 -1.93
CA GLY A 229 -10.46 -12.85 -0.81
C GLY A 229 -9.75 -14.18 -1.04
N LEU A 230 -9.87 -14.77 -2.23
CA LEU A 230 -9.14 -16.00 -2.57
C LEU A 230 -7.62 -15.78 -2.50
N THR A 231 -7.13 -14.61 -2.96
CA THR A 231 -5.71 -14.24 -2.87
C THR A 231 -5.26 -14.14 -1.42
N GLU A 232 -6.07 -13.52 -0.57
CA GLU A 232 -5.77 -13.35 0.86
C GLU A 232 -5.71 -14.70 1.60
N GLU A 233 -6.67 -15.58 1.36
CA GLU A 233 -6.67 -16.92 1.96
C GLU A 233 -5.46 -17.74 1.49
N LEU A 234 -5.06 -17.61 0.22
CA LEU A 234 -3.84 -18.24 -0.29
C LEU A 234 -2.58 -17.67 0.37
N LEU A 235 -2.54 -16.35 0.57
CA LEU A 235 -1.44 -15.69 1.28
C LEU A 235 -1.35 -16.18 2.73
N ASN A 236 -2.48 -16.29 3.43
CA ASN A 236 -2.55 -16.81 4.80
C ASN A 236 -2.05 -18.27 4.85
N SER A 237 -2.53 -19.12 3.95
CA SER A 237 -2.09 -20.52 3.86
C SER A 237 -0.58 -20.67 3.61
N LEU A 238 0.01 -19.78 2.82
CA LEU A 238 1.45 -19.75 2.60
C LEU A 238 2.21 -19.24 3.84
N ALA A 239 1.65 -18.27 4.56
CA ALA A 239 2.27 -17.69 5.77
C ALA A 239 2.30 -18.68 6.96
N GLU A 240 1.49 -19.74 6.95
CA GLU A 240 1.56 -20.84 7.91
C GLU A 240 2.76 -21.78 7.69
N ILE A 241 3.40 -21.70 6.52
CA ILE A 241 4.57 -22.53 6.21
C ILE A 241 5.81 -21.86 6.82
N ASN A 242 6.33 -22.41 7.90
CA ASN A 242 7.42 -21.83 8.71
C ASN A 242 8.70 -21.45 7.93
N GLU A 243 9.00 -22.15 6.83
CA GLU A 243 10.18 -21.90 6.01
C GLU A 243 9.96 -20.78 4.98
N LEU A 244 8.71 -20.32 4.78
CA LEU A 244 8.40 -19.24 3.85
C LEU A 244 8.37 -17.89 4.57
N GLN A 245 8.95 -16.88 3.94
CA GLN A 245 8.77 -15.49 4.29
C GLN A 245 7.78 -14.86 3.31
N VAL A 246 6.54 -14.75 3.72
CA VAL A 246 5.45 -14.26 2.88
C VAL A 246 5.26 -12.77 3.13
N ALA A 247 5.36 -11.95 2.08
CA ALA A 247 5.02 -10.55 2.16
C ALA A 247 3.53 -10.40 2.50
N ALA A 248 3.23 -9.61 3.51
CA ALA A 248 1.86 -9.51 4.02
C ALA A 248 0.92 -8.82 3.01
N ARG A 249 -0.37 -9.05 3.22
CA ARG A 249 -1.44 -8.58 2.35
C ARG A 249 -1.36 -7.09 2.00
N THR A 250 -1.20 -6.23 3.01
CA THR A 250 -1.25 -4.77 2.77
C THR A 250 -0.19 -4.33 1.77
N SER A 251 1.04 -4.84 1.92
CA SER A 251 2.13 -4.55 1.00
C SER A 251 1.93 -5.19 -0.38
N SER A 252 1.49 -6.45 -0.44
CA SER A 252 1.21 -7.15 -1.70
C SER A 252 0.09 -6.49 -2.50
N PHE A 253 -0.99 -6.06 -1.83
CA PHE A 253 -2.15 -5.43 -2.47
C PHE A 253 -1.93 -3.98 -2.90
N SER A 254 -0.87 -3.30 -2.44
CA SER A 254 -0.49 -2.00 -2.99
C SER A 254 0.01 -2.07 -4.44
N PHE A 255 0.19 -3.30 -4.97
CA PHE A 255 0.58 -3.55 -6.35
C PHE A 255 -0.57 -4.09 -7.21
N LYS A 256 -1.81 -3.68 -6.96
CA LYS A 256 -3.00 -4.17 -7.67
C LYS A 256 -3.01 -3.80 -9.17
N GLU A 257 -2.34 -2.74 -9.59
CA GLU A 257 -2.30 -2.25 -10.97
C GLU A 257 -1.15 -2.85 -11.82
N HIS A 258 -0.74 -4.09 -11.56
CA HIS A 258 0.29 -4.81 -12.31
C HIS A 258 1.63 -4.08 -12.49
N PRO A 259 2.35 -3.83 -11.41
CA PRO A 259 3.70 -3.30 -11.50
C PRO A 259 4.65 -4.34 -12.11
N ASP A 260 5.77 -3.86 -12.63
CA ASP A 260 6.90 -4.69 -13.00
C ASP A 260 7.36 -5.56 -11.82
N ILE A 261 7.55 -6.86 -12.07
CA ILE A 261 7.94 -7.86 -11.05
C ILE A 261 9.22 -7.45 -10.31
N ALA A 262 10.19 -6.86 -11.00
CA ALA A 262 11.41 -6.37 -10.38
C ALA A 262 11.11 -5.25 -9.36
N THR A 263 10.18 -4.35 -9.67
CA THR A 263 9.72 -3.31 -8.74
C THR A 263 9.08 -3.90 -7.48
N VAL A 264 8.22 -4.91 -7.63
CA VAL A 264 7.61 -5.65 -6.50
C VAL A 264 8.71 -6.28 -5.65
N ALA A 265 9.61 -7.03 -6.31
CA ALA A 265 10.70 -7.75 -5.67
C ALA A 265 11.58 -6.82 -4.81
N HIS A 266 12.00 -5.70 -5.38
CA HIS A 266 12.82 -4.72 -4.66
C HIS A 266 12.09 -4.06 -3.50
N LYS A 267 10.81 -3.64 -3.70
CA LYS A 267 10.05 -2.96 -2.65
C LYS A 267 9.65 -3.87 -1.50
N LEU A 268 9.37 -5.14 -1.79
CA LEU A 268 8.97 -6.14 -0.79
C LEU A 268 10.13 -7.01 -0.32
N ASN A 269 11.30 -6.88 -0.94
CA ASN A 269 12.50 -7.69 -0.67
C ASN A 269 12.22 -9.19 -0.74
N VAL A 270 11.60 -9.64 -1.86
CA VAL A 270 11.21 -11.04 -2.07
C VAL A 270 11.90 -11.66 -3.29
N GLY A 271 12.24 -12.96 -3.18
CA GLY A 271 12.88 -13.74 -4.25
C GLY A 271 11.90 -14.35 -5.25
N ALA A 272 10.62 -14.41 -4.92
CA ALA A 272 9.57 -14.94 -5.78
C ALA A 272 8.31 -14.10 -5.73
N VAL A 273 7.53 -14.11 -6.82
CA VAL A 273 6.23 -13.46 -6.90
C VAL A 273 5.22 -14.46 -7.45
N LEU A 274 4.11 -14.64 -6.75
CA LEU A 274 2.96 -15.38 -7.20
C LEU A 274 1.91 -14.38 -7.72
N GLU A 275 1.54 -14.53 -8.98
CA GLU A 275 0.46 -13.76 -9.61
C GLU A 275 -0.57 -14.69 -10.22
N GLY A 276 -1.74 -14.16 -10.57
CA GLY A 276 -2.77 -14.97 -11.17
C GLY A 276 -4.03 -14.23 -11.56
N SER A 277 -5.02 -15.00 -12.00
CA SER A 277 -6.35 -14.48 -12.33
C SER A 277 -7.44 -15.46 -11.91
N VAL A 278 -8.61 -14.91 -11.62
CA VAL A 278 -9.81 -15.67 -11.24
C VAL A 278 -10.93 -15.34 -12.19
N ARG A 279 -11.56 -16.36 -12.76
CA ARG A 279 -12.81 -16.23 -13.52
C ARG A 279 -13.87 -17.10 -12.85
N ARG A 280 -14.85 -16.46 -12.24
CA ARG A 280 -15.99 -17.12 -11.59
C ARG A 280 -17.21 -17.11 -12.53
N SER A 281 -17.91 -18.22 -12.60
CA SER A 281 -19.25 -18.35 -13.18
C SER A 281 -20.23 -18.82 -12.09
N ALA A 282 -21.50 -19.07 -12.47
CA ALA A 282 -22.52 -19.48 -11.49
C ALA A 282 -22.15 -20.77 -10.73
N HIS A 283 -21.43 -21.69 -11.35
CA HIS A 283 -21.14 -23.03 -10.78
C HIS A 283 -19.65 -23.37 -10.74
N THR A 284 -18.81 -22.67 -11.53
CA THR A 284 -17.40 -23.01 -11.68
C THR A 284 -16.49 -21.83 -11.43
N VAL A 285 -15.28 -22.11 -11.01
CA VAL A 285 -14.19 -21.15 -10.89
C VAL A 285 -12.98 -21.65 -11.68
N ARG A 286 -12.43 -20.78 -12.51
CA ARG A 286 -11.13 -20.99 -13.14
C ARG A 286 -10.11 -20.07 -12.48
N VAL A 287 -9.04 -20.67 -11.99
CA VAL A 287 -7.89 -19.94 -11.43
C VAL A 287 -6.65 -20.26 -12.23
N THR A 288 -5.99 -19.22 -12.72
CA THR A 288 -4.64 -19.31 -13.28
C THR A 288 -3.68 -18.77 -12.26
N ALA A 289 -2.65 -19.52 -11.92
CA ALA A 289 -1.62 -19.10 -10.98
C ALA A 289 -0.23 -19.34 -11.58
N GLN A 290 0.68 -18.38 -11.38
CA GLN A 290 2.04 -18.39 -11.90
C GLN A 290 3.01 -17.92 -10.84
N LEU A 291 4.06 -18.69 -10.60
CA LEU A 291 5.14 -18.36 -9.70
C LEU A 291 6.37 -17.93 -10.52
N ILE A 292 6.87 -16.74 -10.26
CA ILE A 292 7.95 -16.10 -11.00
C ILE A 292 9.13 -15.92 -10.05
N ASN A 293 10.34 -16.31 -10.50
CA ASN A 293 11.57 -15.93 -9.83
C ASN A 293 11.79 -14.41 -10.03
N ALA A 294 11.75 -13.66 -8.96
CA ALA A 294 11.76 -12.20 -9.01
C ALA A 294 13.16 -11.60 -9.33
N VAL A 295 14.23 -12.41 -9.18
CA VAL A 295 15.60 -12.00 -9.52
C VAL A 295 15.87 -12.19 -11.02
N THR A 296 15.39 -13.32 -11.58
CA THR A 296 15.69 -13.68 -12.96
C THR A 296 14.57 -13.36 -13.94
N GLY A 297 13.34 -13.13 -13.44
CA GLY A 297 12.13 -12.91 -14.25
C GLY A 297 11.56 -14.20 -14.89
N PHE A 298 12.13 -15.37 -14.63
CA PHE A 298 11.65 -16.63 -15.21
C PHE A 298 10.55 -17.27 -14.36
N HIS A 299 9.58 -17.90 -15.05
CA HIS A 299 8.55 -18.69 -14.39
C HIS A 299 9.17 -19.94 -13.75
N LEU A 300 8.93 -20.13 -12.46
CA LEU A 300 9.27 -21.33 -11.72
C LEU A 300 8.16 -22.39 -11.86
N TRP A 301 6.92 -21.93 -11.97
CA TRP A 301 5.75 -22.79 -12.06
C TRP A 301 4.56 -22.01 -12.61
N SER A 302 3.68 -22.68 -13.37
CA SER A 302 2.40 -22.14 -13.85
C SER A 302 1.39 -23.27 -13.98
N LYS A 303 0.14 -23.02 -13.55
CA LYS A 303 -0.96 -23.98 -13.66
C LYS A 303 -2.32 -23.30 -13.75
N ILE A 304 -3.20 -23.94 -14.50
CA ILE A 304 -4.63 -23.57 -14.61
C ILE A 304 -5.43 -24.62 -13.85
N TYR A 305 -6.36 -24.16 -13.05
CA TYR A 305 -7.29 -24.97 -12.28
C TYR A 305 -8.71 -24.64 -12.69
N ASP A 306 -9.47 -25.67 -13.09
CA ASP A 306 -10.91 -25.60 -13.31
C ASP A 306 -11.58 -26.43 -12.21
N ARG A 307 -12.44 -25.80 -11.41
CA ARG A 307 -13.09 -26.43 -10.25
C ARG A 307 -14.55 -25.99 -10.15
N ASP A 308 -15.37 -26.85 -9.57
CA ASP A 308 -16.68 -26.44 -9.09
C ASP A 308 -16.53 -25.50 -7.89
N LEU A 309 -17.50 -24.61 -7.70
CA LEU A 309 -17.45 -23.61 -6.62
C LEU A 309 -17.36 -24.30 -5.24
N GLY A 310 -17.90 -25.51 -5.09
CA GLY A 310 -17.79 -26.33 -3.89
C GLY A 310 -16.37 -26.83 -3.56
N ASP A 311 -15.49 -26.88 -4.54
CA ASP A 311 -14.11 -27.35 -4.40
C ASP A 311 -13.09 -26.20 -4.34
N VAL A 312 -13.56 -24.93 -4.29
CA VAL A 312 -12.67 -23.75 -4.27
C VAL A 312 -11.71 -23.73 -3.07
N LEU A 313 -12.13 -24.31 -1.97
CA LEU A 313 -11.33 -24.37 -0.74
C LEU A 313 -10.18 -25.39 -0.85
N LYS A 314 -10.39 -26.52 -1.52
CA LYS A 314 -9.31 -27.47 -1.84
C LYS A 314 -8.29 -26.87 -2.78
N LEU A 315 -8.71 -25.95 -3.62
CA LEU A 315 -7.87 -25.28 -4.60
C LEU A 315 -6.78 -24.44 -3.92
N GLN A 316 -7.08 -23.76 -2.82
CA GLN A 316 -6.10 -23.00 -2.04
C GLN A 316 -4.97 -23.90 -1.56
N THR A 317 -5.30 -25.02 -0.94
CA THR A 317 -4.35 -26.05 -0.48
C THR A 317 -3.50 -26.60 -1.63
N GLU A 318 -4.15 -26.90 -2.78
CA GLU A 318 -3.44 -27.38 -3.97
C GLU A 318 -2.42 -26.34 -4.50
N ILE A 319 -2.80 -25.07 -4.55
CA ILE A 319 -1.92 -23.99 -5.01
C ILE A 319 -0.78 -23.77 -4.01
N ALA A 320 -1.07 -23.64 -2.71
CA ALA A 320 -0.08 -23.45 -1.67
C ALA A 320 0.96 -24.58 -1.65
N THR A 321 0.49 -25.84 -1.74
CA THR A 321 1.35 -27.03 -1.82
C THR A 321 2.25 -26.99 -3.07
N ALA A 322 1.69 -26.64 -4.23
CA ALA A 322 2.44 -26.57 -5.47
C ALA A 322 3.51 -25.45 -5.45
N VAL A 323 3.18 -24.29 -4.87
CA VAL A 323 4.10 -23.14 -4.69
C VAL A 323 5.26 -23.54 -3.75
N ALA A 324 4.96 -24.12 -2.59
CA ALA A 324 5.97 -24.59 -1.65
C ALA A 324 6.91 -25.61 -2.30
N GLY A 325 6.36 -26.58 -3.05
CA GLY A 325 7.14 -27.55 -3.81
C GLY A 325 8.04 -26.92 -4.87
N ALA A 326 7.56 -25.90 -5.60
CA ALA A 326 8.33 -25.16 -6.59
C ALA A 326 9.48 -24.34 -5.97
N LEU A 327 9.29 -23.86 -4.75
CA LEU A 327 10.31 -23.17 -3.95
C LEU A 327 11.23 -24.13 -3.18
N LYS A 328 11.03 -25.46 -3.34
CA LYS A 328 11.79 -26.53 -2.66
C LYS A 328 11.72 -26.45 -1.13
N VAL A 329 10.61 -25.98 -0.60
CA VAL A 329 10.32 -25.93 0.83
C VAL A 329 9.73 -27.27 1.27
N THR A 330 10.22 -27.79 2.38
CA THR A 330 9.73 -29.07 2.94
C THR A 330 8.43 -28.83 3.71
N LEU A 331 7.33 -29.35 3.22
CA LEU A 331 6.05 -29.28 3.94
C LEU A 331 6.04 -30.33 5.09
N LEU A 332 6.34 -29.90 6.28
CA LEU A 332 6.12 -30.69 7.49
C LEU A 332 4.66 -30.52 7.91
N GLY A 333 3.78 -31.40 7.41
CA GLY A 333 2.38 -31.50 7.81
C GLY A 333 1.40 -30.82 6.87
N ALA A 334 1.32 -31.28 5.63
CA ALA A 334 0.33 -30.81 4.61
C ALA A 334 -1.15 -30.87 5.03
N ALA A 335 -1.47 -31.46 6.18
CA ALA A 335 -2.83 -31.60 6.71
C ALA A 335 -3.36 -30.36 7.44
N LYS A 336 -2.53 -29.32 7.67
CA LYS A 336 -2.91 -28.15 8.49
C LYS A 336 -3.47 -26.95 7.72
N ILE A 337 -3.44 -26.95 6.39
CA ILE A 337 -3.82 -25.80 5.56
C ILE A 337 -5.35 -25.50 5.55
N GLU A 338 -6.18 -26.37 6.12
CA GLU A 338 -7.65 -26.21 6.20
C GLU A 338 -8.14 -25.86 7.63
N VAL A 339 -7.28 -25.40 8.52
CA VAL A 339 -7.64 -25.17 9.92
C VAL A 339 -8.69 -24.05 10.03
N GLY A 340 -9.84 -24.38 10.60
CA GLY A 340 -10.91 -23.40 10.88
C GLY A 340 -11.74 -22.94 9.69
N GLY A 341 -11.48 -23.48 8.48
CA GLY A 341 -12.21 -23.16 7.26
C GLY A 341 -13.63 -23.75 7.21
N THR A 342 -14.30 -23.56 6.07
CA THR A 342 -15.64 -24.12 5.79
C THR A 342 -15.60 -24.99 4.55
N ARG A 343 -16.53 -25.94 4.43
CA ARG A 343 -16.81 -26.69 3.19
C ARG A 343 -18.09 -26.20 2.48
N ASN A 344 -18.73 -25.18 3.04
CA ASN A 344 -19.94 -24.60 2.48
C ASN A 344 -19.56 -23.39 1.61
N PRO A 345 -19.73 -23.45 0.27
CA PRO A 345 -19.35 -22.35 -0.62
C PRO A 345 -20.12 -21.07 -0.36
N ALA A 346 -21.38 -21.16 0.09
CA ALA A 346 -22.19 -19.99 0.42
C ALA A 346 -21.69 -19.32 1.71
N ALA A 347 -21.27 -20.10 2.71
CA ALA A 347 -20.65 -19.60 3.93
C ALA A 347 -19.32 -18.90 3.62
N PHE A 348 -18.51 -19.50 2.75
CA PHE A 348 -17.25 -18.90 2.30
C PHE A 348 -17.48 -17.57 1.56
N ASP A 349 -18.44 -17.51 0.63
CA ASP A 349 -18.79 -16.29 -0.09
C ASP A 349 -19.26 -15.17 0.86
N ALA A 350 -20.14 -15.49 1.83
CA ALA A 350 -20.59 -14.56 2.86
C ALA A 350 -19.43 -14.04 3.72
N TYR A 351 -18.50 -14.91 4.10
CA TYR A 351 -17.29 -14.56 4.84
C TYR A 351 -16.39 -13.60 4.03
N LEU A 352 -16.13 -13.87 2.75
CA LEU A 352 -15.30 -12.98 1.92
C LEU A 352 -15.93 -11.59 1.76
N ARG A 353 -17.26 -11.51 1.62
CA ARG A 353 -17.98 -10.24 1.62
C ARG A 353 -17.85 -9.51 2.96
N ALA A 354 -17.96 -10.22 4.08
CA ALA A 354 -17.79 -9.67 5.41
C ALA A 354 -16.39 -9.08 5.59
N ALA A 355 -15.36 -9.85 5.23
CA ALA A 355 -13.96 -9.45 5.30
C ALA A 355 -13.67 -8.22 4.41
N ASN A 356 -14.25 -8.16 3.21
CA ASN A 356 -14.12 -7.00 2.33
C ASN A 356 -14.73 -5.74 2.94
N VAL A 357 -15.93 -5.83 3.53
CA VAL A 357 -16.58 -4.71 4.22
C VAL A 357 -15.76 -4.28 5.44
N TYR A 358 -15.28 -5.23 6.26
CA TYR A 358 -14.46 -4.96 7.44
C TYR A 358 -13.20 -4.17 7.11
N ARG A 359 -12.47 -4.54 6.04
CA ARG A 359 -11.25 -3.86 5.59
C ARG A 359 -11.49 -2.41 5.16
N GLY A 360 -12.63 -2.12 4.59
CA GLY A 360 -13.06 -0.77 4.21
C GLY A 360 -13.77 0.01 5.31
N ALA A 361 -13.96 -0.58 6.49
CA ALA A 361 -14.77 0.02 7.56
C ALA A 361 -14.08 1.24 8.17
N LEU A 362 -14.65 2.42 7.94
CA LEU A 362 -14.19 3.71 8.47
C LEU A 362 -15.18 4.29 9.49
N ASP A 363 -16.34 3.67 9.67
CA ASP A 363 -17.45 4.13 10.52
C ASP A 363 -18.17 2.97 11.21
N GLU A 364 -19.06 3.33 12.12
CA GLU A 364 -19.86 2.39 12.91
C GLU A 364 -20.72 1.49 12.03
N GLN A 365 -21.35 2.05 10.98
CA GLN A 365 -22.27 1.30 10.14
C GLN A 365 -21.55 0.22 9.36
N SER A 366 -20.38 0.50 8.79
CA SER A 366 -19.56 -0.48 8.08
C SER A 366 -19.13 -1.64 8.98
N LEU A 367 -18.78 -1.36 10.25
CA LEU A 367 -18.49 -2.43 11.23
C LEU A 367 -19.73 -3.28 11.53
N ARG A 368 -20.90 -2.67 11.70
CA ARG A 368 -22.16 -3.40 11.91
C ARG A 368 -22.52 -4.28 10.71
N ASP A 369 -22.35 -3.77 9.50
CA ASP A 369 -22.59 -4.53 8.27
C ASP A 369 -21.64 -5.71 8.12
N SER A 370 -20.37 -5.53 8.47
CA SER A 370 -19.38 -6.62 8.52
C SER A 370 -19.80 -7.72 9.52
N ILE A 371 -20.16 -7.33 10.75
CA ILE A 371 -20.64 -8.25 11.79
C ILE A 371 -21.88 -9.04 11.31
N ALA A 372 -22.82 -8.36 10.63
CA ALA A 372 -24.01 -9.01 10.09
C ALA A 372 -23.67 -10.08 9.04
N ARG A 373 -22.74 -9.77 8.12
CA ARG A 373 -22.28 -10.70 7.08
C ARG A 373 -21.46 -11.86 7.63
N TYR A 374 -20.59 -11.65 8.64
CA TYR A 374 -19.96 -12.77 9.35
C TYR A 374 -21.00 -13.64 10.04
N SER A 375 -22.07 -13.04 10.57
CA SER A 375 -23.17 -13.80 11.17
C SER A 375 -23.95 -14.63 10.15
N GLU A 376 -24.13 -14.14 8.92
CA GLU A 376 -24.65 -14.90 7.79
C GLU A 376 -23.75 -16.11 7.46
N ALA A 377 -22.44 -15.92 7.38
CA ALA A 377 -21.50 -17.01 7.15
C ALA A 377 -21.61 -18.11 8.23
N ILE A 378 -21.72 -17.72 9.50
CA ILE A 378 -21.90 -18.63 10.64
C ILE A 378 -23.27 -19.32 10.63
N GLN A 379 -24.32 -18.67 10.16
CA GLN A 379 -25.64 -19.29 9.99
C GLN A 379 -25.63 -20.36 8.91
N LEU A 380 -24.87 -20.13 7.83
CA LEU A 380 -24.70 -21.08 6.72
C LEU A 380 -23.78 -22.25 7.09
N ASP A 381 -22.81 -22.03 7.96
CA ASP A 381 -21.92 -23.04 8.52
C ASP A 381 -21.57 -22.72 9.98
N PRO A 382 -22.27 -23.33 10.97
CA PRO A 382 -22.02 -23.11 12.39
C PRO A 382 -20.65 -23.57 12.91
N ASP A 383 -19.91 -24.34 12.12
CA ASP A 383 -18.58 -24.84 12.47
C ASP A 383 -17.44 -24.01 11.83
N TYR A 384 -17.77 -22.90 11.15
CA TYR A 384 -16.81 -22.03 10.49
C TYR A 384 -16.02 -21.18 11.50
N ALA A 385 -14.93 -21.73 12.05
CA ALA A 385 -14.14 -21.12 13.13
C ALA A 385 -13.55 -19.74 12.74
N THR A 386 -13.01 -19.60 11.52
CA THR A 386 -12.44 -18.34 11.03
C THR A 386 -13.47 -17.21 11.00
N ALA A 387 -14.73 -17.51 10.67
CA ALA A 387 -15.81 -16.51 10.69
C ALA A 387 -16.11 -16.03 12.12
N TYR A 388 -16.07 -16.91 13.12
CA TYR A 388 -16.18 -16.52 14.52
C TYR A 388 -15.01 -15.64 14.96
N ALA A 389 -13.75 -16.01 14.64
CA ALA A 389 -12.57 -15.24 15.00
C ALA A 389 -12.64 -13.79 14.45
N ASN A 390 -12.98 -13.65 13.16
CA ASN A 390 -13.07 -12.34 12.53
C ASN A 390 -14.29 -11.51 13.02
N ARG A 391 -15.43 -12.16 13.31
CA ARG A 391 -16.57 -11.48 13.93
C ARG A 391 -16.24 -10.99 15.33
N SER A 392 -15.46 -11.75 16.10
CA SER A 392 -14.94 -11.33 17.41
C SER A 392 -14.14 -10.03 17.29
N ILE A 393 -13.20 -9.95 16.35
CA ILE A 393 -12.39 -8.76 16.12
C ILE A 393 -13.27 -7.55 15.74
N ALA A 394 -14.21 -7.74 14.80
CA ALA A 394 -15.12 -6.67 14.38
C ALA A 394 -16.00 -6.16 15.53
N ARG A 395 -16.51 -7.04 16.40
CA ARG A 395 -17.27 -6.69 17.61
C ARG A 395 -16.43 -5.93 18.62
N PHE A 396 -15.17 -6.35 18.81
CA PHE A 396 -14.26 -5.67 19.73
C PHE A 396 -13.89 -4.28 19.24
N ASP A 397 -13.66 -4.11 17.94
CA ASP A 397 -13.42 -2.79 17.34
C ASP A 397 -14.63 -1.87 17.46
N LEU A 398 -15.83 -2.41 17.29
CA LEU A 398 -17.07 -1.65 17.52
C LEU A 398 -17.19 -1.23 18.98
N ALA A 399 -16.90 -2.14 19.94
CA ALA A 399 -16.90 -1.84 21.38
C ALA A 399 -15.90 -0.77 21.75
N ARG A 400 -14.71 -0.81 21.14
CA ARG A 400 -13.60 0.10 21.48
C ARG A 400 -13.76 1.50 20.91
N ASN A 401 -14.30 1.62 19.71
CA ASN A 401 -14.25 2.87 18.96
C ASN A 401 -15.60 3.62 18.92
N TRP A 402 -16.73 2.91 19.06
CA TRP A 402 -18.06 3.47 18.76
C TRP A 402 -19.12 3.23 19.83
N ALA A 403 -19.07 2.08 20.52
CA ALA A 403 -20.06 1.76 21.54
C ALA A 403 -19.92 2.64 22.79
N THR A 404 -21.04 2.87 23.50
CA THR A 404 -21.09 3.65 24.74
C THR A 404 -22.00 2.96 25.77
N GLY A 405 -21.77 3.22 27.05
CA GLY A 405 -22.61 2.69 28.11
C GLY A 405 -22.61 1.15 28.20
N GLU A 406 -23.78 0.57 28.38
CA GLU A 406 -23.93 -0.90 28.55
C GLU A 406 -23.55 -1.67 27.27
N SER A 407 -23.73 -1.08 26.09
CA SER A 407 -23.41 -1.74 24.81
C SER A 407 -21.92 -2.11 24.68
N VAL A 408 -21.03 -1.39 25.35
CA VAL A 408 -19.59 -1.72 25.40
C VAL A 408 -19.37 -3.11 25.99
N ARG A 409 -20.05 -3.40 27.11
CA ARG A 409 -19.97 -4.70 27.79
C ARG A 409 -20.54 -5.79 26.92
N ASP A 410 -21.73 -5.60 26.36
CA ASP A 410 -22.42 -6.60 25.54
C ASP A 410 -21.60 -6.99 24.31
N TYR A 411 -20.98 -6.02 23.64
CA TYR A 411 -20.09 -6.28 22.49
C TYR A 411 -18.81 -7.00 22.91
N ARG A 412 -18.21 -6.66 24.06
CA ARG A 412 -17.01 -7.33 24.57
C ARG A 412 -17.31 -8.78 24.96
N GLU A 413 -18.40 -9.03 25.67
CA GLU A 413 -18.84 -10.39 26.05
C GLU A 413 -19.14 -11.23 24.81
N SER A 414 -19.85 -10.67 23.84
CA SER A 414 -20.15 -11.35 22.57
C SER A 414 -18.89 -11.64 21.74
N ALA A 415 -17.91 -10.70 21.73
CA ALA A 415 -16.63 -10.89 21.07
C ALA A 415 -15.83 -12.01 21.75
N GLN A 416 -15.79 -12.04 23.07
CA GLN A 416 -15.08 -13.07 23.82
C GLN A 416 -15.72 -14.47 23.62
N ALA A 417 -17.05 -14.53 23.56
CA ALA A 417 -17.76 -15.77 23.25
C ALA A 417 -17.39 -16.29 21.85
N ASP A 418 -17.33 -15.39 20.85
CA ASP A 418 -16.94 -15.75 19.49
C ASP A 418 -15.48 -16.23 19.42
N ALA A 419 -14.52 -15.54 20.04
CA ALA A 419 -13.12 -15.95 20.07
C ALA A 419 -12.95 -17.35 20.70
N ARG A 420 -13.61 -17.59 21.84
CA ARG A 420 -13.60 -18.92 22.50
C ARG A 420 -14.27 -19.98 21.65
N LYS A 421 -15.33 -19.65 20.93
CA LYS A 421 -15.99 -20.58 20.01
C LYS A 421 -15.08 -20.93 18.84
N ALA A 422 -14.35 -19.96 18.27
CA ALA A 422 -13.37 -20.20 17.23
C ALA A 422 -12.28 -21.17 17.68
N ILE A 423 -11.70 -20.97 18.87
CA ILE A 423 -10.68 -21.85 19.46
C ILE A 423 -11.26 -23.25 19.77
N LEU A 424 -12.50 -23.32 20.24
CA LEU A 424 -13.16 -24.61 20.50
C LEU A 424 -13.34 -25.43 19.21
N LEU A 425 -13.71 -24.78 18.11
CA LEU A 425 -13.92 -25.42 16.80
C LEU A 425 -12.59 -25.78 16.13
N ALA A 426 -11.59 -24.91 16.26
CA ALA A 426 -10.29 -25.08 15.64
C ALA A 426 -9.17 -24.61 16.60
N PRO A 427 -8.67 -25.49 17.48
CA PRO A 427 -7.65 -25.12 18.47
C PRO A 427 -6.29 -24.68 17.89
N ASP A 428 -6.04 -25.05 16.63
CA ASP A 428 -4.83 -24.67 15.89
C ASP A 428 -5.03 -23.43 14.98
N LEU A 429 -6.13 -22.68 15.14
CA LEU A 429 -6.40 -21.45 14.38
C LEU A 429 -5.77 -20.25 15.07
N ALA A 430 -4.70 -19.70 14.49
CA ALA A 430 -3.95 -18.57 15.04
C ALA A 430 -4.83 -17.31 15.24
N GLU A 431 -5.76 -17.03 14.31
CA GLU A 431 -6.69 -15.90 14.37
C GLU A 431 -7.64 -15.99 15.58
N GLY A 432 -8.05 -17.20 15.99
CA GLY A 432 -8.86 -17.40 17.18
C GLY A 432 -8.13 -16.99 18.46
N HIS A 433 -6.86 -17.40 18.57
CA HIS A 433 -5.98 -17.04 19.68
C HIS A 433 -5.64 -15.53 19.68
N LEU A 434 -5.36 -14.95 18.51
CA LEU A 434 -5.13 -13.51 18.37
C LEU A 434 -6.36 -12.69 18.80
N ALA A 435 -7.56 -13.11 18.38
CA ALA A 435 -8.81 -12.45 18.77
C ALA A 435 -9.02 -12.48 20.28
N LEU A 436 -8.77 -13.62 20.93
CA LEU A 436 -8.89 -13.74 22.39
C LEU A 436 -7.80 -12.93 23.11
N ALA A 437 -6.55 -12.97 22.62
CA ALA A 437 -5.43 -12.22 23.20
C ALA A 437 -5.70 -10.71 23.24
N THR A 438 -6.15 -10.13 22.12
CA THR A 438 -6.46 -8.69 22.03
C THR A 438 -7.63 -8.28 22.92
N LEU A 439 -8.61 -9.14 23.11
CA LEU A 439 -9.71 -8.93 24.04
C LEU A 439 -9.23 -8.93 25.51
N LEU A 440 -8.43 -9.94 25.90
CA LEU A 440 -7.88 -10.06 27.25
C LEU A 440 -6.94 -8.88 27.57
N GLU A 441 -6.13 -8.43 26.63
CA GLU A 441 -5.33 -7.20 26.73
C GLU A 441 -6.23 -6.00 27.03
N GLY A 442 -7.27 -5.78 26.22
CA GLY A 442 -8.22 -4.66 26.39
C GLY A 442 -9.09 -4.74 27.65
N THR A 443 -9.15 -5.89 28.33
CA THR A 443 -9.81 -6.07 29.64
C THR A 443 -8.84 -6.12 30.81
N LEU A 444 -7.55 -5.87 30.55
CA LEU A 444 -6.45 -5.86 31.53
C LEU A 444 -6.18 -7.24 32.16
N GLU A 445 -6.42 -8.31 31.42
CA GLU A 445 -6.16 -9.70 31.80
C GLU A 445 -4.83 -10.19 31.18
N PHE A 446 -3.72 -9.57 31.59
CA PHE A 446 -2.42 -9.65 30.89
C PHE A 446 -1.82 -11.05 30.85
N SER A 447 -1.98 -11.87 31.91
CA SER A 447 -1.48 -13.26 31.90
C SER A 447 -2.17 -14.09 30.82
N GLY A 448 -3.50 -14.02 30.74
CA GLY A 448 -4.26 -14.71 29.69
C GLY A 448 -3.94 -14.19 28.29
N ALA A 449 -3.78 -12.87 28.13
CA ALA A 449 -3.37 -12.29 26.87
C ALA A 449 -2.00 -12.81 26.41
N ASN A 450 -1.02 -12.90 27.31
CA ASN A 450 0.31 -13.42 27.00
C ASN A 450 0.29 -14.89 26.56
N GLU A 451 -0.51 -15.71 27.23
CA GLU A 451 -0.67 -17.12 26.86
C GLU A 451 -1.26 -17.27 25.45
N GLU A 452 -2.31 -16.51 25.15
CA GLU A 452 -2.99 -16.58 23.84
C GLU A 452 -2.12 -15.98 22.72
N TYR A 453 -1.38 -14.88 22.97
CA TYR A 453 -0.38 -14.39 22.02
C TYR A 453 0.73 -15.43 21.76
N GLY A 454 1.22 -16.10 22.81
CA GLY A 454 2.21 -17.17 22.67
C GLY A 454 1.74 -18.33 21.80
N ARG A 455 0.47 -18.77 21.98
CA ARG A 455 -0.15 -19.79 21.14
C ARG A 455 -0.29 -19.34 19.69
N ALA A 456 -0.79 -18.12 19.47
CA ALA A 456 -0.94 -17.57 18.14
C ALA A 456 0.41 -17.49 17.41
N LEU A 457 1.49 -17.03 18.08
CA LEU A 457 2.84 -16.95 17.51
C LEU A 457 3.44 -18.32 17.17
N ALA A 458 3.15 -19.35 17.98
CA ALA A 458 3.60 -20.70 17.71
C ALA A 458 2.91 -21.27 16.45
N LEU A 459 1.65 -20.88 16.20
CA LEU A 459 0.85 -21.34 15.05
C LEU A 459 1.17 -20.56 13.77
N ALA A 460 1.38 -19.24 13.86
CA ALA A 460 1.62 -18.36 12.70
C ALA A 460 2.78 -17.36 12.95
N PRO A 461 4.03 -17.84 13.05
CA PRO A 461 5.19 -16.99 13.39
C PRO A 461 5.55 -15.96 12.31
N GLY A 462 5.05 -16.15 11.08
CA GLY A 462 5.21 -15.25 9.93
C GLY A 462 4.07 -14.26 9.73
N ASN A 463 3.07 -14.22 10.61
CA ASN A 463 1.93 -13.32 10.46
C ASN A 463 2.28 -11.90 10.95
N ALA A 464 2.44 -10.95 10.02
CA ALA A 464 2.84 -9.58 10.31
C ALA A 464 1.86 -8.84 11.24
N ASN A 465 0.55 -9.09 11.11
CA ASN A 465 -0.46 -8.48 11.96
C ASN A 465 -0.37 -8.98 13.41
N LEU A 466 -0.18 -10.29 13.58
CA LEU A 466 0.03 -10.90 14.91
C LEU A 466 1.31 -10.36 15.55
N LEU A 467 2.43 -10.30 14.81
CA LEU A 467 3.69 -9.77 15.29
C LEU A 467 3.57 -8.30 15.71
N ARG A 468 2.81 -7.50 14.99
CA ARG A 468 2.52 -6.10 15.34
C ARG A 468 1.77 -5.98 16.67
N HIS A 469 0.72 -6.78 16.87
CA HIS A 469 -0.07 -6.78 18.10
C HIS A 469 0.77 -7.26 19.29
N TYR A 470 1.42 -8.42 19.14
CA TYR A 470 2.28 -8.95 20.18
C TYR A 470 3.44 -8.01 20.51
N GLY A 471 4.08 -7.41 19.51
CA GLY A 471 5.19 -6.47 19.70
C GLY A 471 4.80 -5.29 20.58
N THR A 472 3.63 -4.69 20.35
CA THR A 472 3.08 -3.62 21.18
C THR A 472 2.78 -4.11 22.60
N PHE A 473 2.08 -5.23 22.72
CA PHE A 473 1.74 -5.84 24.03
C PHE A 473 2.98 -6.16 24.86
N ALA A 474 3.97 -6.85 24.28
CA ALA A 474 5.19 -7.23 24.99
C ALA A 474 5.96 -6.02 25.51
N VAL A 475 6.08 -4.94 24.71
CA VAL A 475 6.68 -3.69 25.18
C VAL A 475 5.88 -3.11 26.35
N GLN A 476 4.55 -3.08 26.27
CA GLN A 476 3.68 -2.58 27.35
C GLN A 476 3.86 -3.39 28.66
N MET A 477 4.11 -4.68 28.54
CA MET A 477 4.39 -5.56 29.68
C MET A 477 5.85 -5.43 30.21
N GLY A 478 6.69 -4.61 29.58
CA GLY A 478 8.09 -4.43 29.95
C GLY A 478 9.06 -5.41 29.28
N GLN A 479 8.59 -6.29 28.44
CA GLN A 479 9.39 -7.24 27.65
C GLN A 479 9.95 -6.54 26.39
N ILE A 480 10.75 -5.48 26.61
CA ILE A 480 11.17 -4.53 25.56
C ILE A 480 11.87 -5.23 24.38
N GLY A 481 12.82 -6.15 24.67
CA GLY A 481 13.60 -6.83 23.62
C GLY A 481 12.72 -7.66 22.68
N ALA A 482 11.91 -8.57 23.24
CA ALA A 482 11.00 -9.41 22.48
C ALA A 482 9.94 -8.58 21.70
N GLY A 483 9.43 -7.53 22.35
CA GLY A 483 8.44 -6.65 21.74
C GLY A 483 8.98 -5.87 20.55
N LEU A 484 10.18 -5.30 20.66
CA LEU A 484 10.82 -4.58 19.54
C LEU A 484 11.22 -5.53 18.41
N GLU A 485 11.73 -6.72 18.72
CA GLU A 485 12.04 -7.74 17.71
C GLU A 485 10.80 -8.10 16.88
N ALA A 486 9.67 -8.37 17.54
CA ALA A 486 8.41 -8.67 16.87
C ALA A 486 7.90 -7.48 16.03
N ALA A 487 7.97 -6.24 16.55
CA ALA A 487 7.58 -5.04 15.85
C ALA A 487 8.45 -4.79 14.61
N HIS A 488 9.77 -4.94 14.71
CA HIS A 488 10.67 -4.85 13.54
C HIS A 488 10.36 -5.92 12.49
N ARG A 489 10.14 -7.17 12.93
CA ARG A 489 9.79 -8.26 12.02
C ARG A 489 8.47 -7.99 11.29
N SER A 490 7.48 -7.38 11.96
CA SER A 490 6.22 -6.99 11.31
C SER A 490 6.44 -5.99 10.17
N VAL A 491 7.36 -5.03 10.33
CA VAL A 491 7.73 -4.06 9.29
C VAL A 491 8.44 -4.75 8.13
N VAL A 492 9.34 -5.71 8.41
CA VAL A 492 10.03 -6.47 7.35
C VAL A 492 9.04 -7.27 6.49
N LEU A 493 8.02 -7.88 7.10
CA LEU A 493 7.02 -8.68 6.40
C LEU A 493 5.93 -7.84 5.71
N ASP A 494 5.69 -6.61 6.18
CA ASP A 494 4.65 -5.72 5.64
C ASP A 494 5.16 -4.27 5.55
N PRO A 495 6.15 -4.01 4.66
CA PRO A 495 6.89 -2.75 4.62
C PRO A 495 6.11 -1.55 4.08
N LEU A 496 4.93 -1.76 3.47
CA LEU A 496 4.08 -0.68 2.96
C LEU A 496 2.86 -0.42 3.86
N ASN A 497 2.80 -1.04 5.04
CA ASN A 497 1.75 -0.85 6.01
C ASN A 497 2.14 0.21 7.06
N PHE A 498 1.51 1.37 6.99
CA PHE A 498 1.79 2.45 7.95
C PHE A 498 1.54 2.06 9.42
N LEU A 499 0.61 1.12 9.69
CA LEU A 499 0.30 0.67 11.06
C LEU A 499 1.48 -0.06 11.70
N ASN A 500 2.28 -0.80 10.92
CA ASN A 500 3.46 -1.48 11.44
C ASN A 500 4.53 -0.46 11.86
N TYR A 501 4.80 0.53 11.03
CA TYR A 501 5.72 1.63 11.39
C TYR A 501 5.19 2.49 12.55
N LEU A 502 3.88 2.73 12.60
CA LEU A 502 3.27 3.44 13.71
C LEU A 502 3.44 2.66 15.01
N SER A 503 3.14 1.36 15.02
CA SER A 503 3.29 0.49 16.18
C SER A 503 4.76 0.35 16.60
N LEU A 504 5.69 0.20 15.65
CA LEU A 504 7.12 0.21 15.90
C LEU A 504 7.55 1.51 16.58
N GLY A 505 7.23 2.66 15.99
CA GLY A 505 7.61 3.95 16.56
C GLY A 505 7.00 4.23 17.94
N ILE A 506 5.78 3.76 18.20
CA ILE A 506 5.17 3.81 19.55
C ILE A 506 5.94 2.91 20.52
N SER A 507 6.30 1.70 20.11
CA SER A 507 7.05 0.73 20.91
C SER A 507 8.45 1.27 21.24
N GLU A 508 9.16 1.83 20.25
CA GLU A 508 10.47 2.47 20.44
C GLU A 508 10.39 3.71 21.36
N MET A 509 9.33 4.53 21.22
CA MET A 509 9.08 5.67 22.12
C MET A 509 8.92 5.20 23.58
N TYR A 510 8.15 4.14 23.82
CA TYR A 510 8.01 3.56 25.15
C TYR A 510 9.29 2.90 25.64
N ALA A 511 10.09 2.33 24.74
CA ALA A 511 11.45 1.86 25.05
C ALA A 511 12.47 2.99 25.25
N ARG A 512 12.04 4.27 25.16
CA ARG A 512 12.87 5.49 25.27
C ARG A 512 13.91 5.65 24.16
N GLN A 513 13.75 4.95 23.05
CA GLN A 513 14.55 5.04 21.84
C GLN A 513 13.95 6.14 20.93
N HIS A 514 14.03 7.40 21.37
CA HIS A 514 13.32 8.50 20.71
C HIS A 514 13.82 8.80 19.28
N GLY A 515 15.09 8.51 18.99
CA GLY A 515 15.69 8.69 17.66
C GLY A 515 15.07 7.74 16.64
N GLU A 516 15.05 6.47 16.97
CA GLU A 516 14.47 5.36 16.21
C GLU A 516 12.97 5.58 16.04
N ALA A 517 12.26 5.90 17.13
CA ALA A 517 10.84 6.21 17.12
C ALA A 517 10.47 7.33 16.13
N LEU A 518 11.28 8.40 16.07
CA LEU A 518 11.06 9.48 15.10
C LEU A 518 11.27 9.01 13.66
N MET A 519 12.18 8.08 13.39
CA MET A 519 12.37 7.50 12.06
C MET A 519 11.15 6.66 11.66
N ALA A 520 10.76 5.70 12.50
CA ALA A 520 9.59 4.86 12.24
C ALA A 520 8.29 5.67 12.09
N LEU A 521 8.04 6.66 12.95
CA LEU A 521 6.85 7.52 12.85
C LEU A 521 6.85 8.42 11.59
N LYS A 522 8.02 8.82 11.07
CA LYS A 522 8.11 9.55 9.80
C LYS A 522 7.79 8.66 8.61
N GLU A 523 8.26 7.40 8.63
CA GLU A 523 7.88 6.42 7.61
C GLU A 523 6.37 6.13 7.65
N ALA A 524 5.79 5.93 8.83
CA ALA A 524 4.34 5.84 8.98
C ALA A 524 3.62 7.05 8.37
N LYS A 525 4.16 8.28 8.60
CA LYS A 525 3.59 9.51 8.04
C LYS A 525 3.76 9.61 6.53
N ALA A 526 4.85 9.12 5.96
CA ALA A 526 5.08 9.07 4.52
C ALA A 526 4.08 8.14 3.84
N LEU A 527 3.81 6.97 4.44
CA LEU A 527 2.83 6.00 3.94
C LEU A 527 1.37 6.45 4.13
N ALA A 528 1.07 7.23 5.18
CA ALA A 528 -0.27 7.72 5.50
C ALA A 528 -0.27 9.22 5.81
N PRO A 529 -0.04 10.10 4.81
CA PRO A 529 0.15 11.55 5.01
C PRO A 529 -1.08 12.26 5.61
N ASN A 530 -2.28 11.72 5.41
CA ASN A 530 -3.53 12.28 5.91
C ASN A 530 -3.93 11.77 7.31
N ASN A 531 -3.19 10.82 7.88
CA ASN A 531 -3.46 10.30 9.22
C ASN A 531 -2.93 11.28 10.28
N LEU A 532 -3.86 11.99 10.93
CA LEU A 532 -3.54 13.00 11.95
C LEU A 532 -3.10 12.36 13.29
N GLY A 533 -3.46 11.12 13.58
CA GLY A 533 -3.04 10.41 14.79
C GLY A 533 -1.51 10.24 14.88
N ILE A 534 -0.84 10.06 13.74
CA ILE A 534 0.63 9.95 13.68
C ILE A 534 1.30 11.23 14.20
N ASN A 535 0.73 12.41 13.93
CA ASN A 535 1.27 13.68 14.39
C ASN A 535 1.24 13.79 15.92
N ALA A 536 0.22 13.22 16.58
CA ALA A 536 0.18 13.18 18.04
C ALA A 536 1.33 12.34 18.62
N TRP A 537 1.62 11.18 18.02
CA TRP A 537 2.73 10.32 18.45
C TRP A 537 4.10 10.95 18.18
N LEU A 538 4.28 11.65 17.07
CA LEU A 538 5.44 12.51 16.83
C LEU A 538 5.57 13.57 17.93
N GLY A 539 4.45 14.18 18.35
CA GLY A 539 4.39 15.15 19.44
C GLY A 539 4.87 14.56 20.77
N TYR A 540 4.37 13.40 21.17
CA TYR A 540 4.80 12.70 22.37
C TYR A 540 6.28 12.29 22.31
N THR A 541 6.76 11.84 21.14
CA THR A 541 8.17 11.47 20.98
C THR A 541 9.10 12.69 21.08
N TYR A 542 8.73 13.82 20.44
CA TYR A 542 9.47 15.09 20.62
C TYR A 542 9.41 15.60 22.06
N TYR A 543 8.30 15.41 22.77
CA TYR A 543 8.17 15.76 24.18
C TYR A 543 9.15 14.93 25.02
N GLY A 544 9.17 13.61 24.86
CA GLY A 544 10.08 12.69 25.54
C GLY A 544 11.56 12.99 25.28
N SER A 545 11.90 13.46 24.08
CA SER A 545 13.26 13.90 23.72
C SER A 545 13.63 15.33 24.19
N GLY A 546 12.72 16.03 24.90
CA GLY A 546 12.94 17.39 25.38
C GLY A 546 12.78 18.48 24.31
N ASN A 547 12.39 18.18 23.10
CA ASN A 547 12.18 19.16 22.04
C ASN A 547 10.76 19.71 22.05
N PHE A 548 10.45 20.54 23.06
CA PHE A 548 9.08 21.02 23.32
C PHE A 548 8.51 21.91 22.20
N GLN A 549 9.35 22.65 21.45
CA GLN A 549 8.87 23.46 20.33
C GLN A 549 8.39 22.58 19.15
N ARG A 550 9.15 21.54 18.78
CA ARG A 550 8.71 20.56 17.76
C ARG A 550 7.51 19.75 18.26
N ALA A 551 7.50 19.37 19.55
CA ALA A 551 6.37 18.72 20.17
C ALA A 551 5.09 19.54 20.01
N ARG A 552 5.14 20.86 20.30
CA ARG A 552 4.00 21.77 20.13
C ARG A 552 3.44 21.74 18.70
N LEU A 553 4.31 21.93 17.70
CA LEU A 553 3.90 21.96 16.29
C LEU A 553 3.26 20.63 15.86
N ALA A 554 3.84 19.50 16.27
CA ALA A 554 3.32 18.19 15.97
C ALA A 554 1.95 17.95 16.65
N CYS A 555 1.80 18.29 17.93
CA CYS A 555 0.52 18.15 18.66
C CYS A 555 -0.57 19.07 18.09
N GLU A 556 -0.24 20.31 17.70
CA GLU A 556 -1.20 21.25 17.08
C GLU A 556 -1.78 20.70 15.76
N SER A 557 -0.98 19.95 15.00
CA SER A 557 -1.40 19.28 13.76
C SER A 557 -1.96 17.87 14.00
N GLY A 558 -2.01 17.38 15.23
CA GLY A 558 -2.55 16.08 15.60
C GLY A 558 -4.08 16.01 15.56
N ASP A 559 -4.61 14.79 15.75
CA ASP A 559 -6.04 14.55 15.82
C ASP A 559 -6.69 15.19 17.06
N LYS A 560 -8.01 15.41 16.99
CA LYS A 560 -8.77 16.10 18.05
C LYS A 560 -8.80 15.32 19.38
N SER A 561 -8.56 14.01 19.37
CA SER A 561 -8.65 13.17 20.56
C SER A 561 -7.37 13.24 21.38
N ASN A 562 -6.19 13.17 20.74
CA ASN A 562 -4.90 13.16 21.41
C ASN A 562 -4.29 14.56 21.63
N ARG A 563 -4.70 15.54 20.83
CA ARG A 563 -4.21 16.93 20.88
C ARG A 563 -4.29 17.56 22.27
N PRO A 564 -5.40 17.47 23.03
CA PRO A 564 -5.50 18.15 24.31
C PRO A 564 -4.46 17.68 25.31
N THR A 565 -4.25 16.37 25.42
CA THR A 565 -3.28 15.78 26.37
C THR A 565 -1.85 16.20 26.02
N CYS A 566 -1.47 16.05 24.75
CA CYS A 566 -0.15 16.42 24.26
C CYS A 566 0.14 17.91 24.51
N LEU A 567 -0.77 18.79 24.09
CA LEU A 567 -0.57 20.24 24.22
C LEU A 567 -0.59 20.72 25.67
N ALA A 568 -1.42 20.14 26.55
CA ALA A 568 -1.44 20.51 27.96
C ALA A 568 -0.09 20.24 28.65
N MET A 569 0.55 19.10 28.33
CA MET A 569 1.89 18.79 28.83
C MET A 569 2.96 19.72 28.24
N VAL A 570 2.91 19.94 26.92
CA VAL A 570 3.88 20.78 26.19
C VAL A 570 3.80 22.23 26.63
N TYR A 571 2.60 22.82 26.76
CA TYR A 571 2.44 24.21 27.19
C TYR A 571 2.98 24.44 28.60
N ASN A 572 2.80 23.47 29.49
CA ASN A 572 3.43 23.57 30.84
C ASN A 572 4.96 23.65 30.77
N LYS A 573 5.60 22.84 29.88
CA LYS A 573 7.07 22.89 29.67
C LYS A 573 7.56 24.14 28.94
N LEU A 574 6.66 24.89 28.32
CA LEU A 574 6.95 26.16 27.63
C LEU A 574 6.51 27.37 28.46
N ASP A 575 6.27 27.22 29.74
CA ASP A 575 5.85 28.26 30.68
C ASP A 575 4.52 28.95 30.27
N ARG A 576 3.64 28.21 29.56
CA ARG A 576 2.31 28.63 29.12
C ARG A 576 1.23 27.98 29.95
N GLN A 577 1.35 28.09 31.29
CA GLN A 577 0.46 27.43 32.24
C GLN A 577 -1.01 27.83 32.08
N PRO A 578 -1.38 29.12 31.86
CA PRO A 578 -2.81 29.49 31.71
C PRO A 578 -3.49 28.80 30.50
N GLU A 579 -2.77 28.66 29.36
CA GLU A 579 -3.30 27.97 28.18
C GLU A 579 -3.41 26.46 28.43
N ALA A 580 -2.44 25.87 29.12
CA ALA A 580 -2.47 24.46 29.52
C ALA A 580 -3.70 24.15 30.39
N GLU A 581 -3.97 24.99 31.40
CA GLU A 581 -5.11 24.84 32.34
C GLU A 581 -6.45 25.04 31.60
N SER A 582 -6.56 26.05 30.73
CA SER A 582 -7.75 26.27 29.92
C SER A 582 -8.05 25.06 29.04
N LEU A 583 -7.02 24.48 28.43
CA LEU A 583 -7.13 23.30 27.57
C LEU A 583 -7.61 22.09 28.37
N LEU A 584 -7.02 21.82 29.52
CA LEU A 584 -7.40 20.72 30.39
C LEU A 584 -8.85 20.85 30.89
N THR A 585 -9.27 22.05 31.31
CA THR A 585 -10.64 22.31 31.75
C THR A 585 -11.66 21.99 30.65
N LYS A 586 -11.39 22.42 29.41
CA LYS A 586 -12.25 22.10 28.27
C LYS A 586 -12.23 20.60 27.97
N PHE A 587 -11.10 19.95 28.09
CA PHE A 587 -10.99 18.52 27.85
C PHE A 587 -11.79 17.71 28.87
N GLN A 588 -11.70 18.06 30.14
CA GLN A 588 -12.49 17.43 31.21
C GLN A 588 -14.00 17.66 31.04
N ALA A 589 -14.42 18.87 30.69
CA ALA A 589 -15.82 19.19 30.42
C ALA A 589 -16.42 18.37 29.25
N ASN A 590 -15.60 18.07 28.24
CA ASN A 590 -16.05 17.34 27.05
C ASN A 590 -16.03 15.81 27.20
N ARG A 591 -15.16 15.25 28.05
CA ARG A 591 -14.89 13.80 28.11
C ARG A 591 -15.29 13.17 29.44
N GLY A 592 -15.52 13.98 30.51
CA GLY A 592 -15.79 13.45 31.85
C GLY A 592 -14.72 12.45 32.29
N ASP A 593 -15.12 11.41 33.02
CA ASP A 593 -14.20 10.42 33.60
C ASP A 593 -13.64 9.40 32.57
N THR A 594 -14.17 9.41 31.33
CA THR A 594 -13.74 8.46 30.28
C THR A 594 -12.29 8.65 29.80
N SER A 595 -11.64 9.73 30.24
CA SER A 595 -10.25 10.06 29.90
C SER A 595 -9.36 10.18 31.14
N ALA A 596 -9.69 9.45 32.22
CA ALA A 596 -9.04 9.54 33.51
C ALA A 596 -7.51 9.30 33.44
N VAL A 597 -7.04 8.31 32.67
CA VAL A 597 -5.59 8.05 32.49
C VAL A 597 -4.89 9.25 31.87
N PHE A 598 -5.50 9.94 30.93
CA PHE A 598 -4.90 11.11 30.25
C PHE A 598 -4.81 12.32 31.20
N TYR A 599 -5.81 12.52 32.10
CA TYR A 599 -5.73 13.56 33.11
C TYR A 599 -4.65 13.27 34.13
N ALA A 600 -4.55 12.01 34.55
CA ALA A 600 -3.47 11.56 35.43
C ALA A 600 -2.08 11.86 34.84
N MET A 601 -1.92 11.57 33.54
CA MET A 601 -0.68 11.84 32.79
C MET A 601 -0.32 13.33 32.77
N ILE A 602 -1.30 14.21 32.49
CA ILE A 602 -1.12 15.66 32.50
C ILE A 602 -0.71 16.13 33.91
N TYR A 603 -1.45 15.74 34.93
CA TYR A 603 -1.15 16.17 36.32
C TYR A 603 0.19 15.63 36.81
N ALA A 604 0.58 14.41 36.44
CA ALA A 604 1.91 13.85 36.74
C ALA A 604 3.03 14.74 36.17
N GLN A 605 2.90 15.13 34.89
CA GLN A 605 3.88 15.98 34.23
C GLN A 605 3.88 17.44 34.72
N TRP A 606 2.80 17.89 35.35
CA TRP A 606 2.70 19.19 36.05
C TRP A 606 3.19 19.14 37.50
N GLY A 607 3.66 17.99 37.99
CA GLY A 607 4.08 17.80 39.38
C GLY A 607 2.93 17.84 40.39
N LYS A 608 1.68 17.62 39.94
CA LYS A 608 0.49 17.58 40.81
C LYS A 608 0.19 16.15 41.27
N THR A 609 1.11 15.53 41.97
CA THR A 609 1.13 14.11 42.36
C THR A 609 -0.21 13.60 42.90
N THR A 610 -0.80 14.28 43.92
CA THR A 610 -2.07 13.84 44.50
C THR A 610 -3.19 13.76 43.46
N ARG A 611 -3.35 14.80 42.63
CA ARG A 611 -4.39 14.82 41.60
C ARG A 611 -4.15 13.74 40.54
N ALA A 612 -2.90 13.49 40.18
CA ALA A 612 -2.57 12.44 39.22
C ALA A 612 -2.96 11.05 39.77
N LEU A 613 -2.70 10.78 41.04
CA LEU A 613 -3.09 9.53 41.71
C LEU A 613 -4.61 9.38 41.82
N ASP A 614 -5.32 10.45 42.21
CA ASP A 614 -6.80 10.43 42.29
C ASP A 614 -7.44 10.06 40.92
N TRP A 615 -6.88 10.56 39.83
CA TRP A 615 -7.33 10.22 38.49
C TRP A 615 -6.93 8.79 38.07
N LEU A 616 -5.78 8.26 38.50
CA LEU A 616 -5.43 6.85 38.28
C LEU A 616 -6.38 5.91 39.01
N GLU A 617 -6.76 6.23 40.26
CA GLU A 617 -7.76 5.46 40.99
C GLU A 617 -9.14 5.52 40.34
N THR A 618 -9.49 6.67 39.73
CA THR A 618 -10.71 6.77 38.92
C THR A 618 -10.62 5.88 37.70
N ALA A 619 -9.49 5.86 37.01
CA ALA A 619 -9.24 4.97 35.86
C ALA A 619 -9.35 3.48 36.27
N MET A 620 -8.81 3.11 37.44
CA MET A 620 -8.95 1.75 37.97
C MET A 620 -10.40 1.34 38.20
N ARG A 621 -11.20 2.24 38.82
CA ARG A 621 -12.64 1.97 39.06
C ARG A 621 -13.39 1.74 37.75
N HIS A 622 -13.03 2.43 36.68
CA HIS A 622 -13.65 2.30 35.33
C HIS A 622 -13.01 1.22 34.48
N ARG A 623 -11.95 0.54 34.94
CA ARG A 623 -11.15 -0.41 34.17
C ARG A 623 -10.76 0.18 32.81
N ASP A 624 -10.22 1.41 32.84
CA ASP A 624 -9.81 2.14 31.66
C ASP A 624 -8.74 1.34 30.90
N PRO A 625 -8.95 0.95 29.63
CA PRO A 625 -8.00 0.12 28.89
C PRO A 625 -6.62 0.79 28.74
N TYR A 626 -6.53 2.11 28.77
CA TYR A 626 -5.23 2.81 28.69
C TYR A 626 -4.31 2.57 29.89
N LEU A 627 -4.79 1.93 30.97
CA LEU A 627 -3.96 1.46 32.09
C LEU A 627 -2.93 0.39 31.65
N GLU A 628 -3.14 -0.29 30.53
CA GLU A 628 -2.19 -1.24 29.93
C GLU A 628 -0.79 -0.64 29.74
N LYS A 629 -0.70 0.68 29.56
CA LYS A 629 0.56 1.41 29.32
C LYS A 629 1.22 1.94 30.59
N LEU A 630 0.63 1.72 31.78
CA LEU A 630 1.07 2.36 33.04
C LEU A 630 2.52 1.97 33.39
N LYS A 631 2.86 0.67 33.22
CA LYS A 631 4.18 0.12 33.59
C LYS A 631 5.34 0.81 32.87
N ILE A 632 5.17 1.15 31.59
CA ILE A 632 6.27 1.62 30.71
C ILE A 632 6.21 3.11 30.35
N ASN A 633 5.06 3.76 30.56
CA ASN A 633 4.87 5.13 30.10
C ASN A 633 5.69 6.12 30.95
N ALA A 634 6.71 6.73 30.33
CA ALA A 634 7.60 7.69 30.95
C ALA A 634 6.87 8.92 31.54
N ASN A 635 5.67 9.22 31.10
CA ASN A 635 4.90 10.33 31.65
C ASN A 635 4.44 10.09 33.07
N PHE A 636 4.48 8.84 33.57
CA PHE A 636 4.21 8.50 34.98
C PHE A 636 5.47 8.31 35.82
N ASP A 637 6.67 8.53 35.28
CA ASP A 637 7.92 8.41 36.05
C ASP A 637 7.91 9.24 37.36
N PRO A 638 7.31 10.46 37.39
CA PRO A 638 7.23 11.22 38.66
C PRO A 638 6.42 10.55 39.76
N LEU A 639 5.61 9.52 39.42
CA LEU A 639 4.73 8.83 40.37
C LEU A 639 5.29 7.48 40.85
N ARG A 640 6.34 6.93 40.21
CA ARG A 640 6.78 5.55 40.45
C ARG A 640 7.21 5.26 41.88
N SER A 641 7.70 6.26 42.63
CA SER A 641 8.06 6.14 44.01
C SER A 641 6.87 6.23 45.00
N GLU A 642 5.69 6.61 44.50
CA GLU A 642 4.50 6.81 45.30
C GLU A 642 3.85 5.48 45.68
N PRO A 643 3.58 5.22 47.00
CA PRO A 643 2.97 3.95 47.43
C PRO A 643 1.61 3.66 46.80
N ARG A 644 0.80 4.70 46.53
CA ARG A 644 -0.50 4.57 45.83
C ARG A 644 -0.32 4.10 44.41
N PHE A 645 0.69 4.63 43.68
CA PHE A 645 1.00 4.21 42.33
C PHE A 645 1.45 2.73 42.29
N GLN A 646 2.35 2.34 43.20
CA GLN A 646 2.81 0.96 43.32
C GLN A 646 1.68 -0.01 43.68
N ALA A 647 0.68 0.45 44.47
CA ALA A 647 -0.50 -0.36 44.76
C ALA A 647 -1.34 -0.61 43.47
N ILE A 648 -1.52 0.41 42.65
CA ILE A 648 -2.20 0.30 41.35
C ILE A 648 -1.46 -0.68 40.43
N GLU A 649 -0.12 -0.57 40.30
CA GLU A 649 0.67 -1.49 39.46
C GLU A 649 0.54 -2.95 39.95
N ARG A 650 0.55 -3.19 41.26
CA ARG A 650 0.34 -4.54 41.84
C ARG A 650 -1.06 -5.08 41.56
N GLU A 651 -2.09 -4.23 41.62
CA GLU A 651 -3.47 -4.63 41.31
C GLU A 651 -3.66 -4.99 39.82
N LEU A 652 -2.97 -4.29 38.91
CA LEU A 652 -3.00 -4.55 37.47
C LEU A 652 -2.28 -5.86 37.08
N LYS A 653 -1.41 -6.40 37.94
CA LYS A 653 -0.71 -7.68 37.71
C LYS A 653 -0.02 -7.73 36.37
N PHE A 654 0.77 -6.71 36.04
CA PHE A 654 1.64 -6.77 34.89
C PHE A 654 2.54 -8.00 34.93
N LEU A 655 2.96 -8.47 33.76
CA LEU A 655 3.93 -9.57 33.69
C LEU A 655 5.28 -9.16 34.28
N ASP A 656 5.97 -10.13 34.91
CA ASP A 656 7.30 -9.95 35.50
C ASP A 656 8.39 -9.76 34.44
#